data_7fa73bcefcf08c0e643eeee30b335366
#
_entry.id   7fa73bcefcf08c0e643eeee30b335366
#
_cell.length_a   1.000
_cell.length_b   1.000
_cell.length_c   1.000
_cell.angle_alpha   90.00
_cell.angle_beta   90.00
_cell.angle_gamma   90.00
#
_symmetry.space_group_name_H-M   'P 1'
#
loop_
_entity.id
_entity.type
_entity.pdbx_description
1 polymer ?
#
loop_
_entity_poly.entity_id
_entity_poly.type
_entity_poly.pdbx_seq_one_letter_code
_entity_poly.pdbx_strand_id
1 'polypeptide(L)'
;MDKINQNNIVTEVQDSFLDYSMSVIVARALPDLRDGLKPVHRRILYSMYENGYTPDKQYRKCARVVGDVMGKYHPHGDSSIYEAMVRMAQDFSYRHMLIDGHGNFGNMDGDGAAAMRYTESRLAKISLELLRDLNKETVNMIPNFDETEMEPEVLPSRFPNILVNGTMGIAVGMATNIPPHNLGEVIDGCVAYIDNHEITIPEIMEKLKGPDFPTGGIILGNSGIKKAYETGRGTITIRCKAEIDENNGKNRIVITELPYGINTFDLKTRIGELVRDKVLDGIADYHDATNLEKGVNIIITLKKEANPQVVLNNLYKHTQLQSTFGIIFLMIDNGTPKVLNIKEIISKYIDFQKEVIIRRTKFDLRKKEERVHILEGYKIALDNIDEVIKIIKEAETDVIAREKLIQRFGFDEIQANAILELKLRRLTGLERDKIENELADLIEQIKELKEILASEQKVLDIIKKELLEIKAKYADERRTNIDMTAVDYIEDESLIPQEDIIVTISDKGYIKRCVSSTFKSQHRGGVGIKGMSTNEEDYVKYLVNASTHDYILFFTNKGKVYRIKGYEIPEYSRQAKGLPIINLLQIEKDEKINSIISISNENDNKYLIFATKDGLVKKTSVEEYANIRTSGKIAISLKDGDELIDVKLSDGINKVILGSTSGRMVVFNENEVRPMGRTASGVKGINLDGGYKCTGMEVGKDDDNLLIVTKYGYGKKTLISEYRMTKRGSKGVKALNVTEKNGEMIAHKIVNNDKDLLMITESGMAIRMGVDQISQLGRVTQGVKLINLKDNQYVSTISILDKETEEIIEEETK
;
A
#
# COMPACT_ATOMS: atom_id res chain seq x y z
N MET A 1 -28.53 24.58 -57.54
CA MET A 1 -29.50 24.12 -56.53
C MET A 1 -28.65 23.40 -55.45
N ASP A 2 -28.43 24.08 -54.39
CA ASP A 2 -27.69 23.47 -53.26
C ASP A 2 -28.55 22.36 -52.65
N LYS A 3 -28.01 21.15 -52.63
CA LYS A 3 -28.64 20.00 -51.96
C LYS A 3 -28.63 20.27 -50.47
N ILE A 4 -29.74 20.60 -49.87
CA ILE A 4 -29.94 20.63 -48.44
C ILE A 4 -29.95 19.17 -47.95
N ASN A 5 -28.87 18.75 -47.34
CA ASN A 5 -28.82 17.46 -46.62
C ASN A 5 -29.51 17.64 -45.28
N GLN A 6 -30.54 16.88 -45.02
CA GLN A 6 -31.16 16.79 -43.67
C GLN A 6 -30.40 15.74 -42.84
N ASN A 7 -29.63 16.19 -41.84
CA ASN A 7 -29.02 15.31 -40.88
C ASN A 7 -29.83 15.33 -39.56
N ASN A 8 -30.04 14.16 -38.98
CA ASN A 8 -30.64 14.09 -37.66
C ASN A 8 -29.60 14.53 -36.61
N ILE A 9 -29.89 15.61 -35.89
CA ILE A 9 -28.97 16.16 -34.87
C ILE A 9 -28.58 15.14 -33.78
N VAL A 10 -29.44 14.22 -33.42
CA VAL A 10 -29.17 13.19 -32.45
C VAL A 10 -28.10 12.22 -32.97
N THR A 11 -28.22 11.76 -34.19
CA THR A 11 -27.24 10.88 -34.84
C THR A 11 -25.90 11.57 -35.01
N GLU A 12 -25.92 12.82 -35.50
CA GLU A 12 -24.71 13.64 -35.70
C GLU A 12 -23.95 13.84 -34.37
N VAL A 13 -24.67 14.15 -33.27
CA VAL A 13 -24.07 14.31 -31.95
C VAL A 13 -23.54 13.00 -31.43
N GLN A 14 -24.23 11.88 -31.65
CA GLN A 14 -23.77 10.54 -31.21
C GLN A 14 -22.50 10.13 -31.94
N ASP A 15 -22.45 10.30 -33.27
CA ASP A 15 -21.29 9.93 -34.10
C ASP A 15 -20.09 10.83 -33.75
N SER A 16 -20.28 12.15 -33.69
CA SER A 16 -19.22 13.09 -33.32
C SER A 16 -18.70 12.85 -31.87
N PHE A 17 -19.57 12.48 -30.93
CA PHE A 17 -19.14 12.17 -29.57
C PHE A 17 -18.38 10.84 -29.48
N LEU A 18 -18.77 9.86 -30.29
CA LEU A 18 -18.05 8.59 -30.41
C LEU A 18 -16.65 8.81 -30.97
N ASP A 19 -16.52 9.56 -32.08
CA ASP A 19 -15.23 9.86 -32.68
C ASP A 19 -14.32 10.65 -31.75
N TYR A 20 -14.87 11.65 -31.04
CA TYR A 20 -14.15 12.40 -30.03
C TYR A 20 -13.69 11.50 -28.90
N SER A 21 -14.58 10.64 -28.35
CA SER A 21 -14.28 9.72 -27.29
C SER A 21 -13.17 8.73 -27.66
N MET A 22 -13.25 8.16 -28.86
CA MET A 22 -12.23 7.27 -29.42
C MET A 22 -10.87 7.97 -29.53
N SER A 23 -10.86 9.20 -30.07
CA SER A 23 -9.63 10.01 -30.17
C SER A 23 -9.01 10.30 -28.78
N VAL A 24 -9.83 10.68 -27.78
CA VAL A 24 -9.34 10.94 -26.41
C VAL A 24 -8.79 9.68 -25.77
N ILE A 25 -9.41 8.52 -25.99
CA ILE A 25 -8.98 7.24 -25.40
C ILE A 25 -7.66 6.80 -26.03
N VAL A 26 -7.61 6.67 -27.38
CA VAL A 26 -6.48 6.03 -28.07
C VAL A 26 -5.33 7.00 -28.34
N ALA A 27 -5.62 8.26 -28.67
CA ALA A 27 -4.62 9.22 -29.15
C ALA A 27 -4.29 10.36 -28.17
N ARG A 28 -4.73 10.31 -26.91
CA ARG A 28 -4.47 11.40 -25.97
C ARG A 28 -4.18 10.95 -24.53
N ALA A 29 -5.12 10.23 -23.88
CA ALA A 29 -5.11 10.07 -22.43
C ALA A 29 -4.42 8.80 -21.95
N LEU A 30 -4.49 7.70 -22.71
CA LEU A 30 -3.95 6.42 -22.30
C LEU A 30 -2.56 6.17 -22.87
N PRO A 31 -1.67 5.49 -22.13
CA PRO A 31 -0.35 5.07 -22.61
C PRO A 31 -0.47 3.83 -23.49
N ASP A 32 0.43 3.67 -24.44
CA ASP A 32 0.64 2.40 -25.14
C ASP A 32 1.45 1.43 -24.24
N LEU A 33 1.06 0.17 -24.22
CA LEU A 33 1.73 -0.87 -23.43
C LEU A 33 3.21 -1.02 -23.81
N ARG A 34 3.51 -0.91 -25.11
CA ARG A 34 4.82 -1.21 -25.70
C ARG A 34 5.91 -0.26 -25.22
N ASP A 35 5.65 1.05 -25.14
CA ASP A 35 6.62 2.06 -24.71
C ASP A 35 6.25 2.82 -23.45
N GLY A 36 5.02 2.62 -22.92
CA GLY A 36 4.55 3.27 -21.72
C GLY A 36 4.30 4.76 -21.85
N LEU A 37 4.18 5.30 -23.07
CA LEU A 37 4.08 6.70 -23.35
C LEU A 37 2.71 7.07 -23.91
N LYS A 38 2.24 8.26 -23.53
CA LYS A 38 1.15 8.94 -24.26
C LYS A 38 1.73 9.59 -25.53
N PRO A 39 0.91 9.86 -26.53
CA PRO A 39 1.38 10.46 -27.78
C PRO A 39 2.21 11.74 -27.59
N VAL A 40 1.80 12.64 -26.67
CA VAL A 40 2.55 13.89 -26.42
C VAL A 40 3.96 13.62 -25.92
N HIS A 41 4.15 12.67 -24.98
CA HIS A 41 5.45 12.32 -24.44
C HIS A 41 6.35 11.69 -25.51
N ARG A 42 5.79 10.78 -26.30
CA ARG A 42 6.50 10.12 -27.42
C ARG A 42 6.99 11.13 -28.44
N ARG A 43 6.13 12.07 -28.84
CA ARG A 43 6.45 13.13 -29.79
C ARG A 43 7.52 14.08 -29.30
N ILE A 44 7.50 14.42 -28.00
CA ILE A 44 8.56 15.23 -27.38
C ILE A 44 9.91 14.51 -27.46
N LEU A 45 9.98 13.25 -27.00
CA LEU A 45 11.24 12.49 -26.98
C LEU A 45 11.76 12.26 -28.41
N TYR A 46 10.87 11.92 -29.35
CA TYR A 46 11.22 11.73 -30.75
C TYR A 46 11.75 13.01 -31.40
N SER A 47 11.06 14.15 -31.22
CA SER A 47 11.52 15.44 -31.75
C SER A 47 12.87 15.85 -31.18
N MET A 48 13.11 15.63 -29.87
CA MET A 48 14.41 15.91 -29.25
C MET A 48 15.52 15.01 -29.84
N TYR A 49 15.21 13.76 -30.13
CA TYR A 49 16.16 12.81 -30.72
C TYR A 49 16.51 13.20 -32.17
N GLU A 50 15.52 13.47 -33.01
CA GLU A 50 15.70 13.89 -34.40
C GLU A 50 16.52 15.18 -34.52
N ASN A 51 16.29 16.14 -33.62
CA ASN A 51 17.06 17.38 -33.58
C ASN A 51 18.44 17.25 -32.88
N GLY A 52 18.81 16.06 -32.44
CA GLY A 52 20.10 15.78 -31.82
C GLY A 52 20.30 16.43 -30.45
N TYR A 53 19.22 16.62 -29.66
CA TYR A 53 19.30 17.14 -28.29
C TYR A 53 19.62 16.04 -27.29
N THR A 54 20.73 15.34 -27.55
CA THR A 54 21.21 14.17 -26.80
C THR A 54 21.98 14.58 -25.54
N PRO A 55 22.15 13.66 -24.56
CA PRO A 55 22.80 13.96 -23.28
C PRO A 55 24.26 14.43 -23.38
N ASP A 56 24.96 14.14 -24.47
CA ASP A 56 26.33 14.57 -24.76
C ASP A 56 26.42 15.99 -25.36
N LYS A 57 25.27 16.57 -25.74
CA LYS A 57 25.20 17.91 -26.32
C LYS A 57 24.79 18.96 -25.30
N GLN A 58 24.96 20.23 -25.70
CA GLN A 58 24.52 21.35 -24.88
C GLN A 58 23.00 21.39 -24.74
N TYR A 59 22.55 21.93 -23.61
CA TYR A 59 21.14 22.23 -23.38
C TYR A 59 20.56 23.18 -24.43
N ARG A 60 19.27 23.04 -24.71
CA ARG A 60 18.51 23.90 -25.63
C ARG A 60 17.33 24.50 -24.89
N LYS A 61 16.96 25.73 -25.27
CA LYS A 61 15.77 26.37 -24.71
C LYS A 61 14.55 25.52 -24.91
N CYS A 62 13.75 25.31 -23.87
CA CYS A 62 12.52 24.53 -23.92
C CYS A 62 11.55 25.07 -24.95
N ALA A 63 11.49 26.40 -25.14
CA ALA A 63 10.67 27.03 -26.16
C ALA A 63 10.97 26.54 -27.59
N ARG A 64 12.23 26.18 -27.88
CA ARG A 64 12.60 25.60 -29.17
C ARG A 64 12.04 24.19 -29.34
N VAL A 65 12.22 23.36 -28.31
CA VAL A 65 11.66 21.98 -28.32
C VAL A 65 10.16 22.00 -28.47
N VAL A 66 9.46 22.85 -27.71
CA VAL A 66 7.99 23.00 -27.78
C VAL A 66 7.56 23.46 -29.17
N GLY A 67 8.28 24.42 -29.76
CA GLY A 67 8.00 24.89 -31.13
C GLY A 67 8.16 23.81 -32.20
N ASP A 68 9.25 23.03 -32.11
CA ASP A 68 9.50 21.92 -33.05
C ASP A 68 8.41 20.83 -32.91
N VAL A 69 8.03 20.47 -31.69
CA VAL A 69 6.98 19.46 -31.44
C VAL A 69 5.61 19.93 -31.91
N MET A 70 5.23 21.18 -31.62
CA MET A 70 3.95 21.76 -31.99
C MET A 70 3.82 21.89 -33.50
N GLY A 71 4.91 22.35 -34.17
CA GLY A 71 4.88 22.57 -35.59
C GLY A 71 4.90 21.31 -36.43
N LYS A 72 5.53 20.23 -35.96
CA LYS A 72 5.73 19.03 -36.77
C LYS A 72 4.84 17.85 -36.38
N TYR A 73 4.54 17.65 -35.06
CA TYR A 73 3.97 16.39 -34.62
C TYR A 73 2.70 16.53 -33.77
N HIS A 74 2.59 17.61 -32.95
CA HIS A 74 1.50 17.70 -31.97
C HIS A 74 0.72 19.01 -32.09
N PRO A 75 -0.38 19.05 -32.86
CA PRO A 75 -1.13 20.26 -33.18
C PRO A 75 -2.04 20.72 -32.03
N HIS A 76 -1.45 20.95 -30.85
CA HIS A 76 -2.14 21.40 -29.65
C HIS A 76 -1.39 22.57 -28.97
N GLY A 77 -1.99 23.15 -27.93
CA GLY A 77 -1.41 24.32 -27.25
C GLY A 77 -0.01 24.08 -26.69
N ASP A 78 0.85 25.05 -26.81
CA ASP A 78 2.25 25.07 -26.34
C ASP A 78 2.36 24.76 -24.84
N SER A 79 1.43 25.26 -24.02
CA SER A 79 1.40 25.05 -22.57
C SER A 79 1.28 23.57 -22.22
N SER A 80 0.42 22.80 -22.93
CA SER A 80 0.24 21.37 -22.67
C SER A 80 1.49 20.55 -23.01
N ILE A 81 2.20 20.92 -24.08
CA ILE A 81 3.46 20.31 -24.48
C ILE A 81 4.55 20.63 -23.44
N TYR A 82 4.63 21.89 -23.04
CA TYR A 82 5.62 22.34 -22.06
C TYR A 82 5.39 21.68 -20.70
N GLU A 83 4.16 21.61 -20.20
CA GLU A 83 3.83 20.94 -18.92
C GLU A 83 4.17 19.44 -18.94
N ALA A 84 3.89 18.76 -20.06
CA ALA A 84 4.29 17.35 -20.23
C ALA A 84 5.81 17.19 -20.18
N MET A 85 6.54 18.09 -20.83
CA MET A 85 8.01 18.15 -20.83
C MET A 85 8.57 18.45 -19.43
N VAL A 86 7.98 19.40 -18.72
CA VAL A 86 8.34 19.76 -17.35
C VAL A 86 8.20 18.56 -16.42
N ARG A 87 7.09 17.84 -16.48
CA ARG A 87 6.87 16.66 -15.64
C ARG A 87 7.92 15.56 -15.89
N MET A 88 8.33 15.34 -17.13
CA MET A 88 9.39 14.36 -17.46
C MET A 88 10.77 14.76 -16.93
N ALA A 89 10.96 16.03 -16.52
CA ALA A 89 12.20 16.55 -15.95
C ALA A 89 12.15 16.71 -14.41
N GLN A 90 11.03 16.37 -13.76
CA GLN A 90 10.87 16.47 -12.31
C GLN A 90 11.21 15.14 -11.62
N ASP A 91 12.15 15.17 -10.69
CA ASP A 91 12.62 14.01 -9.91
C ASP A 91 11.62 13.52 -8.85
N PHE A 92 10.64 14.37 -8.49
CA PHE A 92 9.52 14.03 -7.61
C PHE A 92 8.27 13.53 -8.38
N SER A 93 8.26 13.64 -9.73
CA SER A 93 7.16 13.17 -10.59
C SER A 93 7.50 11.87 -11.30
N TYR A 94 8.74 11.72 -11.76
CA TYR A 94 9.21 10.54 -12.49
C TYR A 94 10.23 9.76 -11.67
N ARG A 95 10.08 8.44 -11.63
CA ARG A 95 11.02 7.56 -10.92
C ARG A 95 12.39 7.56 -11.60
N HIS A 96 12.40 7.63 -12.94
CA HIS A 96 13.55 7.90 -13.78
C HIS A 96 13.19 9.02 -14.75
N MET A 97 13.76 10.19 -14.58
CA MET A 97 13.53 11.33 -15.46
C MET A 97 13.91 11.00 -16.90
N LEU A 98 13.05 11.38 -17.84
CA LEU A 98 13.29 11.21 -19.27
C LEU A 98 13.90 12.46 -19.92
N ILE A 99 13.80 13.59 -19.28
CA ILE A 99 14.38 14.86 -19.70
C ILE A 99 15.34 15.35 -18.64
N ASP A 100 16.53 15.78 -19.06
CA ASP A 100 17.52 16.46 -18.24
C ASP A 100 17.28 17.97 -18.39
N GLY A 101 16.74 18.58 -17.32
CA GLY A 101 16.35 19.97 -17.27
C GLY A 101 17.41 20.86 -16.59
N HIS A 102 17.57 22.08 -17.09
CA HIS A 102 18.43 23.11 -16.50
C HIS A 102 17.60 24.40 -16.29
N GLY A 103 17.53 24.85 -15.04
CA GLY A 103 16.68 25.96 -14.60
C GLY A 103 15.61 25.54 -13.60
N ASN A 104 14.57 26.34 -13.43
CA ASN A 104 13.48 26.05 -12.52
C ASN A 104 12.37 25.26 -13.24
N PHE A 105 12.22 23.97 -12.91
CA PHE A 105 11.18 23.06 -13.39
C PHE A 105 10.07 22.82 -12.36
N GLY A 106 9.93 23.73 -11.39
CA GLY A 106 8.96 23.58 -10.30
C GLY A 106 9.52 22.82 -9.10
N ASN A 107 8.74 22.74 -8.04
CA ASN A 107 9.09 22.08 -6.78
C ASN A 107 7.88 21.39 -6.15
N MET A 108 8.10 20.69 -5.04
CA MET A 108 7.03 20.01 -4.29
C MET A 108 6.11 20.98 -3.53
N ASP A 109 6.51 22.25 -3.36
CA ASP A 109 5.68 23.28 -2.74
C ASP A 109 4.57 23.80 -3.66
N GLY A 110 4.54 23.31 -4.92
CA GLY A 110 3.55 23.68 -5.91
C GLY A 110 3.92 24.89 -6.74
N ASP A 111 5.14 25.41 -6.60
CA ASP A 111 5.64 26.41 -7.54
C ASP A 111 5.74 25.80 -8.93
N GLY A 112 5.16 26.48 -9.89
CA GLY A 112 5.23 26.08 -11.31
C GLY A 112 6.63 26.25 -11.89
N ALA A 113 6.89 25.60 -13.03
CA ALA A 113 8.10 25.81 -13.77
C ALA A 113 8.19 27.27 -14.27
N ALA A 114 9.41 27.79 -14.40
CA ALA A 114 9.63 29.06 -15.08
C ALA A 114 9.19 28.98 -16.55
N ALA A 115 8.86 30.12 -17.15
CA ALA A 115 8.44 30.16 -18.54
C ALA A 115 9.48 29.51 -19.48
N MET A 116 9.03 28.77 -20.51
CA MET A 116 9.86 27.96 -21.41
C MET A 116 11.00 28.70 -22.12
N ARG A 117 10.94 30.04 -22.16
CA ARG A 117 12.03 30.89 -22.70
C ARG A 117 13.24 30.96 -21.74
N TYR A 118 13.07 30.66 -20.46
CA TYR A 118 14.15 30.67 -19.47
C TYR A 118 14.75 29.29 -19.24
N THR A 119 13.93 28.25 -19.21
CA THR A 119 14.36 26.87 -18.96
C THR A 119 15.05 26.27 -20.18
N GLU A 120 15.95 25.33 -19.92
CA GLU A 120 16.69 24.60 -20.94
C GLU A 120 16.60 23.09 -20.69
N SER A 121 16.72 22.31 -21.75
CA SER A 121 16.56 20.85 -21.67
C SER A 121 17.37 20.12 -22.72
N ARG A 122 17.58 18.85 -22.45
CA ARG A 122 18.08 17.80 -23.37
C ARG A 122 17.53 16.45 -22.92
N LEU A 123 17.69 15.42 -23.74
CA LEU A 123 17.31 14.05 -23.34
C LEU A 123 18.13 13.59 -22.13
N ALA A 124 17.52 12.90 -21.19
CA ALA A 124 18.23 12.18 -20.15
C ALA A 124 18.92 10.93 -20.72
N LYS A 125 19.98 10.45 -20.04
CA LYS A 125 20.74 9.28 -20.54
C LYS A 125 19.87 8.04 -20.72
N ILE A 126 18.92 7.79 -19.80
CA ILE A 126 18.03 6.62 -19.87
C ILE A 126 17.05 6.72 -21.05
N SER A 127 16.69 7.92 -21.50
CA SER A 127 15.78 8.10 -22.64
C SER A 127 16.34 7.58 -23.95
N LEU A 128 17.67 7.53 -24.07
CA LEU A 128 18.30 6.90 -25.23
C LEU A 128 18.00 5.40 -25.32
N GLU A 129 17.71 4.72 -24.19
CA GLU A 129 17.33 3.33 -24.17
C GLU A 129 15.88 3.11 -24.69
N LEU A 130 15.03 4.15 -24.65
CA LEU A 130 13.71 4.13 -25.28
C LEU A 130 13.78 4.31 -26.81
N LEU A 131 14.77 5.07 -27.26
CA LEU A 131 14.93 5.51 -28.67
C LEU A 131 15.95 4.68 -29.46
N ARG A 132 16.70 3.82 -28.78
CA ARG A 132 17.78 3.05 -29.39
C ARG A 132 17.28 2.18 -30.52
N ASP A 133 18.06 2.13 -31.59
CA ASP A 133 17.77 1.35 -32.81
C ASP A 133 16.48 1.78 -33.57
N LEU A 134 15.95 2.97 -33.29
CA LEU A 134 14.78 3.53 -34.01
C LEU A 134 15.03 3.64 -35.53
N ASN A 135 16.29 3.95 -35.93
CA ASN A 135 16.74 4.06 -37.31
C ASN A 135 16.93 2.70 -38.02
N LYS A 136 16.63 1.59 -37.34
CA LYS A 136 16.75 0.22 -37.88
C LYS A 136 15.40 -0.43 -38.19
N GLU A 137 14.41 0.35 -38.52
CA GLU A 137 13.06 -0.13 -38.85
C GLU A 137 12.43 -1.03 -37.79
N THR A 138 12.80 -0.83 -36.53
CA THR A 138 12.36 -1.65 -35.38
C THR A 138 10.90 -1.48 -35.06
N VAL A 139 10.31 -0.32 -35.38
CA VAL A 139 8.90 0.05 -35.18
C VAL A 139 8.31 0.62 -36.44
N ASN A 140 6.98 0.71 -36.52
CA ASN A 140 6.31 1.33 -37.65
C ASN A 140 6.43 2.86 -37.58
N MET A 141 6.62 3.47 -38.72
CA MET A 141 6.50 4.92 -38.90
C MET A 141 5.15 5.23 -39.48
N ILE A 142 4.44 6.22 -38.94
CA ILE A 142 3.14 6.71 -39.40
C ILE A 142 3.26 8.18 -39.79
N PRO A 143 2.42 8.66 -40.72
CA PRO A 143 2.39 10.07 -41.05
C PRO A 143 1.89 10.89 -39.84
N ASN A 144 2.40 12.12 -39.73
CA ASN A 144 1.91 13.10 -38.78
C ASN A 144 0.53 13.63 -39.16
N PHE A 145 -0.01 14.62 -38.44
CA PHE A 145 -1.37 15.16 -38.63
C PHE A 145 -1.64 15.82 -40.00
N ASP A 146 -0.62 16.29 -40.70
CA ASP A 146 -0.71 16.95 -42.02
C ASP A 146 0.02 16.16 -43.14
N GLU A 147 0.47 14.95 -42.88
CA GLU A 147 1.17 14.03 -43.76
C GLU A 147 2.49 14.57 -44.35
N THR A 148 3.07 15.61 -43.72
CA THR A 148 4.33 16.21 -44.18
C THR A 148 5.57 15.55 -43.56
N GLU A 149 5.42 14.95 -42.39
CA GLU A 149 6.50 14.29 -41.61
C GLU A 149 6.09 12.89 -41.19
N MET A 150 7.06 12.04 -40.90
CA MET A 150 6.83 10.72 -40.32
C MET A 150 7.17 10.70 -38.82
N GLU A 151 6.32 10.06 -38.02
CA GLU A 151 6.57 9.84 -36.59
C GLU A 151 6.47 8.36 -36.25
N PRO A 152 7.19 7.90 -35.21
CA PRO A 152 7.07 6.49 -34.76
C PRO A 152 5.72 6.24 -34.10
N GLU A 153 5.07 5.12 -34.48
CA GLU A 153 3.85 4.67 -33.84
C GLU A 153 4.09 4.43 -32.33
N VAL A 154 5.21 3.79 -31.99
CA VAL A 154 5.73 3.59 -30.63
C VAL A 154 7.25 3.65 -30.67
N LEU A 155 7.89 3.83 -29.51
CA LEU A 155 9.35 3.73 -29.40
C LEU A 155 9.78 2.28 -29.15
N PRO A 156 11.02 1.90 -29.56
CA PRO A 156 11.55 0.55 -29.35
C PRO A 156 11.64 0.10 -27.89
N SER A 157 11.81 1.03 -26.96
CA SER A 157 11.71 0.88 -25.50
C SER A 157 12.38 -0.36 -24.92
N ARG A 158 13.70 -0.33 -24.79
CA ARG A 158 14.50 -1.48 -24.29
C ARG A 158 14.27 -1.84 -22.81
N PHE A 159 13.44 -1.09 -22.09
CA PHE A 159 12.97 -1.42 -20.73
C PHE A 159 11.48 -1.12 -20.61
N PRO A 160 10.72 -1.79 -19.72
CA PRO A 160 9.28 -1.62 -19.61
C PRO A 160 8.93 -0.31 -18.88
N ASN A 161 9.04 0.82 -19.60
CA ASN A 161 8.83 2.17 -19.08
C ASN A 161 7.45 2.36 -18.45
N ILE A 162 6.41 1.65 -18.93
CA ILE A 162 5.06 1.69 -18.37
C ILE A 162 5.02 1.31 -16.88
N LEU A 163 5.84 0.35 -16.45
CA LEU A 163 5.96 -0.05 -15.06
C LEU A 163 6.97 0.82 -14.30
N VAL A 164 8.09 1.18 -14.94
CA VAL A 164 9.17 1.91 -14.28
C VAL A 164 8.74 3.31 -13.88
N ASN A 165 8.18 4.09 -14.80
CA ASN A 165 7.76 5.46 -14.53
C ASN A 165 6.26 5.58 -14.20
N GLY A 166 5.46 4.58 -14.59
CA GLY A 166 4.02 4.66 -14.46
C GLY A 166 3.41 5.78 -15.30
N THR A 167 2.12 5.99 -15.13
CA THR A 167 1.39 7.11 -15.74
C THR A 167 0.01 7.25 -15.14
N MET A 168 -0.54 8.46 -15.21
CA MET A 168 -1.93 8.76 -14.84
C MET A 168 -2.62 9.43 -16.02
N GLY A 169 -3.86 9.04 -16.32
CA GLY A 169 -4.65 9.64 -17.39
C GLY A 169 -6.14 9.46 -17.21
N ILE A 170 -6.89 10.49 -17.60
CA ILE A 170 -8.36 10.50 -17.54
C ILE A 170 -8.87 10.58 -18.98
N ALA A 171 -9.56 9.55 -19.43
CA ALA A 171 -10.23 9.48 -20.72
C ALA A 171 -11.76 9.56 -20.57
N VAL A 172 -12.47 9.44 -21.66
CA VAL A 172 -13.94 9.40 -21.62
C VAL A 172 -14.40 8.02 -21.10
N GLY A 173 -15.09 8.00 -19.98
CA GLY A 173 -15.63 6.78 -19.38
C GLY A 173 -14.61 5.84 -18.73
N MET A 174 -13.32 6.16 -18.75
CA MET A 174 -12.28 5.33 -18.14
C MET A 174 -11.06 6.16 -17.72
N ALA A 175 -10.29 5.63 -16.77
CA ALA A 175 -9.07 6.26 -16.29
C ALA A 175 -7.98 5.22 -16.09
N THR A 176 -6.73 5.63 -16.26
CA THR A 176 -5.54 4.86 -15.91
C THR A 176 -4.79 5.52 -14.78
N ASN A 177 -4.23 4.71 -13.89
CA ASN A 177 -3.38 5.17 -12.79
C ASN A 177 -2.36 4.09 -12.45
N ILE A 178 -1.26 4.08 -13.18
CA ILE A 178 -0.20 3.09 -13.07
C ILE A 178 0.91 3.70 -12.20
N PRO A 179 1.18 3.13 -11.01
CA PRO A 179 2.25 3.64 -10.16
C PRO A 179 3.63 3.30 -10.74
N PRO A 180 4.65 4.10 -10.44
CA PRO A 180 6.04 3.77 -10.76
C PRO A 180 6.56 2.61 -9.92
N HIS A 181 7.57 1.89 -10.45
CA HIS A 181 8.22 0.77 -9.79
C HIS A 181 9.74 0.88 -9.88
N ASN A 182 10.45 0.15 -9.03
CA ASN A 182 11.89 0.07 -9.07
C ASN A 182 12.38 -0.61 -10.36
N LEU A 183 13.28 0.05 -11.10
CA LEU A 183 13.80 -0.46 -12.37
C LEU A 183 14.44 -1.84 -12.23
N GLY A 184 15.23 -2.04 -11.18
CA GLY A 184 15.92 -3.31 -10.93
C GLY A 184 14.92 -4.45 -10.69
N GLU A 185 13.89 -4.21 -9.88
CA GLU A 185 12.84 -5.18 -9.57
C GLU A 185 11.98 -5.52 -10.81
N VAL A 186 11.65 -4.50 -11.62
CA VAL A 186 10.90 -4.70 -12.87
C VAL A 186 11.68 -5.56 -13.85
N ILE A 187 12.98 -5.30 -14.01
CA ILE A 187 13.85 -6.11 -14.86
C ILE A 187 13.98 -7.53 -14.32
N ASP A 188 14.13 -7.72 -13.02
CA ASP A 188 14.16 -9.04 -12.40
C ASP A 188 12.87 -9.83 -12.65
N GLY A 189 11.71 -9.16 -12.58
CA GLY A 189 10.42 -9.75 -12.95
C GLY A 189 10.36 -10.17 -14.42
N CYS A 190 10.85 -9.34 -15.34
CA CYS A 190 10.94 -9.67 -16.76
C CYS A 190 11.90 -10.85 -17.02
N VAL A 191 13.05 -10.87 -16.38
CA VAL A 191 14.02 -11.97 -16.49
C VAL A 191 13.44 -13.27 -15.95
N ALA A 192 12.76 -13.23 -14.80
CA ALA A 192 12.10 -14.40 -14.23
C ALA A 192 11.02 -14.97 -15.17
N TYR A 193 10.27 -14.08 -15.86
CA TYR A 193 9.28 -14.50 -16.86
C TYR A 193 9.95 -15.11 -18.11
N ILE A 194 11.09 -14.57 -18.58
CA ILE A 194 11.86 -15.15 -19.71
C ILE A 194 12.36 -16.55 -19.36
N ASP A 195 12.84 -16.74 -18.13
CA ASP A 195 13.36 -18.03 -17.67
C ASP A 195 12.24 -19.06 -17.42
N ASN A 196 11.04 -18.62 -17.08
CA ASN A 196 9.88 -19.48 -16.87
C ASN A 196 8.58 -18.77 -17.28
N HIS A 197 8.06 -19.07 -18.46
CA HIS A 197 6.81 -18.47 -18.96
C HIS A 197 5.57 -18.87 -18.14
N GLU A 198 5.64 -20.00 -17.42
CA GLU A 198 4.54 -20.45 -16.52
C GLU A 198 4.62 -19.86 -15.12
N ILE A 199 5.57 -18.94 -14.87
CA ILE A 199 5.71 -18.25 -13.58
C ILE A 199 4.37 -17.67 -13.10
N THR A 200 4.06 -17.86 -11.84
CA THR A 200 2.83 -17.33 -11.21
C THR A 200 3.01 -15.88 -10.75
N ILE A 201 1.89 -15.17 -10.56
CA ILE A 201 1.94 -13.79 -10.05
C ILE A 201 2.62 -13.70 -8.67
N PRO A 202 2.35 -14.58 -7.68
CA PRO A 202 3.09 -14.57 -6.42
C PRO A 202 4.60 -14.71 -6.58
N GLU A 203 5.08 -15.57 -7.48
CA GLU A 203 6.51 -15.71 -7.77
C GLU A 203 7.10 -14.44 -8.44
N ILE A 204 6.35 -13.76 -9.30
CA ILE A 204 6.75 -12.46 -9.85
C ILE A 204 6.87 -11.45 -8.70
N MET A 205 5.96 -11.46 -7.72
CA MET A 205 5.97 -10.56 -6.57
C MET A 205 7.18 -10.76 -5.65
N GLU A 206 7.83 -11.92 -5.66
CA GLU A 206 9.11 -12.11 -4.95
C GLU A 206 10.22 -11.20 -5.52
N LYS A 207 10.17 -10.91 -6.82
CA LYS A 207 11.13 -10.05 -7.53
C LYS A 207 10.64 -8.60 -7.61
N LEU A 208 9.38 -8.40 -7.97
CA LEU A 208 8.71 -7.10 -8.10
C LEU A 208 7.77 -6.90 -6.91
N LYS A 209 8.31 -6.36 -5.82
CA LYS A 209 7.66 -6.29 -4.51
C LYS A 209 6.44 -5.37 -4.49
N GLY A 210 6.41 -4.33 -5.31
CA GLY A 210 5.34 -3.34 -5.35
C GLY A 210 5.78 -1.99 -5.91
N PRO A 211 4.89 -0.99 -5.90
CA PRO A 211 5.19 0.37 -6.32
C PRO A 211 6.41 0.95 -5.60
N ASP A 212 7.15 1.80 -6.30
CA ASP A 212 8.33 2.51 -5.78
C ASP A 212 8.27 3.97 -6.23
N PHE A 213 7.72 4.82 -5.37
CA PHE A 213 7.46 6.21 -5.68
C PHE A 213 8.74 7.07 -5.58
N PRO A 214 8.91 8.07 -6.45
CA PRO A 214 10.07 8.96 -6.42
C PRO A 214 10.22 9.72 -5.09
N THR A 215 9.10 10.00 -4.41
CA THR A 215 9.06 10.72 -3.12
C THR A 215 9.22 9.83 -1.90
N GLY A 216 9.43 8.51 -2.09
CA GLY A 216 9.55 7.54 -0.99
C GLY A 216 8.23 7.23 -0.31
N GLY A 217 8.20 7.30 1.01
CA GLY A 217 7.05 6.98 1.84
C GLY A 217 6.94 5.50 2.20
N ILE A 218 5.86 5.15 2.88
CA ILE A 218 5.60 3.80 3.40
C ILE A 218 4.25 3.31 2.89
N ILE A 219 4.24 2.21 2.14
CA ILE A 219 3.00 1.51 1.77
C ILE A 219 2.60 0.62 2.95
N LEU A 220 1.34 0.73 3.37
CA LEU A 220 0.79 -0.07 4.47
C LEU A 220 0.18 -1.35 3.93
N GLY A 221 0.76 -2.50 4.30
CA GLY A 221 0.34 -3.83 3.86
C GLY A 221 0.64 -4.16 2.40
N ASN A 222 0.27 -5.34 1.96
CA ASN A 222 0.51 -5.81 0.59
C ASN A 222 -0.74 -6.32 -0.15
N SER A 223 -1.90 -6.41 0.51
CA SER A 223 -3.11 -6.96 -0.11
C SER A 223 -3.57 -6.13 -1.30
N GLY A 224 -3.51 -4.79 -1.18
CA GLY A 224 -3.84 -3.88 -2.27
C GLY A 224 -2.90 -4.03 -3.47
N ILE A 225 -1.60 -4.27 -3.23
CA ILE A 225 -0.61 -4.56 -4.29
C ILE A 225 -0.94 -5.89 -4.96
N LYS A 226 -1.16 -6.93 -4.16
CA LYS A 226 -1.51 -8.27 -4.66
C LYS A 226 -2.76 -8.22 -5.53
N LYS A 227 -3.83 -7.61 -5.04
CA LYS A 227 -5.08 -7.44 -5.80
C LYS A 227 -4.84 -6.69 -7.12
N ALA A 228 -4.05 -5.61 -7.10
CA ALA A 228 -3.73 -4.86 -8.31
C ALA A 228 -2.94 -5.71 -9.33
N TYR A 229 -1.99 -6.50 -8.86
CA TYR A 229 -1.17 -7.35 -9.72
C TYR A 229 -1.95 -8.54 -10.29
N GLU A 230 -2.92 -9.07 -9.55
CA GLU A 230 -3.78 -10.18 -10.00
C GLU A 230 -4.90 -9.72 -10.94
N THR A 231 -5.50 -8.56 -10.68
CA THR A 231 -6.74 -8.12 -11.37
C THR A 231 -6.58 -6.88 -12.24
N GLY A 232 -5.41 -6.22 -12.20
CA GLY A 232 -5.20 -4.92 -12.82
C GLY A 232 -5.82 -3.75 -12.05
N ARG A 233 -6.47 -3.98 -10.91
CA ARG A 233 -7.10 -2.94 -10.07
C ARG A 233 -6.87 -3.23 -8.59
N GLY A 234 -6.51 -2.19 -7.83
CA GLY A 234 -6.31 -2.29 -6.38
C GLY A 234 -6.18 -0.91 -5.76
N THR A 235 -6.19 -0.87 -4.44
CA THR A 235 -5.98 0.37 -3.68
C THR A 235 -4.91 0.13 -2.65
N ILE A 236 -3.91 0.99 -2.59
CA ILE A 236 -2.86 0.97 -1.58
C ILE A 236 -2.96 2.23 -0.71
N THR A 237 -2.58 2.11 0.54
CA THR A 237 -2.45 3.25 1.45
C THR A 237 -0.98 3.62 1.58
N ILE A 238 -0.66 4.89 1.33
CA ILE A 238 0.70 5.42 1.43
C ILE A 238 0.73 6.38 2.60
N ARG A 239 1.74 6.24 3.45
CA ARG A 239 1.98 7.10 4.60
C ARG A 239 3.34 7.80 4.45
N CYS A 240 3.44 9.02 4.96
CA CYS A 240 4.72 9.72 5.06
C CYS A 240 5.69 8.96 5.97
N LYS A 241 6.99 9.19 5.80
CA LYS A 241 7.99 8.77 6.77
C LYS A 241 8.15 9.87 7.80
N ALA A 242 7.77 9.57 9.03
CA ALA A 242 7.81 10.51 10.15
C ALA A 242 8.52 9.88 11.34
N GLU A 243 9.37 10.65 12.00
CA GLU A 243 10.08 10.27 13.21
C GLU A 243 9.72 11.23 14.34
N ILE A 244 9.59 10.70 15.55
CA ILE A 244 9.37 11.50 16.75
C ILE A 244 10.71 11.67 17.42
N ASP A 245 11.17 12.92 17.56
CA ASP A 245 12.40 13.26 18.26
C ASP A 245 12.13 14.26 19.40
N GLU A 246 13.12 14.46 20.27
CA GLU A 246 13.09 15.48 21.31
C GLU A 246 14.24 16.45 21.11
N ASN A 247 13.93 17.73 21.05
CA ASN A 247 14.94 18.79 20.97
C ASN A 247 14.64 19.90 21.98
N ASN A 248 15.59 20.23 22.81
CA ASN A 248 15.48 21.26 23.86
C ASN A 248 14.28 21.05 24.82
N GLY A 249 13.97 19.79 25.15
CA GLY A 249 12.84 19.45 26.04
C GLY A 249 11.45 19.59 25.39
N LYS A 250 11.39 19.72 24.06
CA LYS A 250 10.15 19.72 23.28
C LYS A 250 10.14 18.53 22.33
N ASN A 251 9.03 17.80 22.33
CA ASN A 251 8.77 16.76 21.36
C ASN A 251 8.50 17.37 19.98
N ARG A 252 9.06 16.76 18.93
CA ARG A 252 8.86 17.15 17.55
C ARG A 252 8.52 15.95 16.71
N ILE A 253 7.70 16.15 15.67
CA ILE A 253 7.48 15.21 14.58
C ILE A 253 8.25 15.73 13.38
N VAL A 254 9.23 14.96 12.91
CA VAL A 254 10.06 15.26 11.75
C VAL A 254 9.63 14.39 10.60
N ILE A 255 9.19 15.00 9.49
CA ILE A 255 8.72 14.31 8.30
C ILE A 255 9.78 14.48 7.21
N THR A 256 10.30 13.35 6.71
CA THR A 256 11.39 13.31 5.72
C THR A 256 10.94 12.83 4.35
N GLU A 257 9.80 12.14 4.25
CA GLU A 257 9.24 11.68 2.98
C GLU A 257 7.72 11.87 2.99
N LEU A 258 7.15 12.20 1.83
CA LEU A 258 5.72 12.43 1.67
C LEU A 258 5.10 11.40 0.72
N PRO A 259 3.79 11.09 0.87
CA PRO A 259 3.07 10.32 -0.13
C PRO A 259 3.16 10.98 -1.51
N TYR A 260 3.19 10.17 -2.56
CA TYR A 260 3.34 10.63 -3.93
C TYR A 260 2.24 11.60 -4.36
N GLY A 261 2.63 12.67 -5.01
CA GLY A 261 1.71 13.68 -5.55
C GLY A 261 1.17 14.68 -4.52
N ILE A 262 1.73 14.70 -3.29
CA ILE A 262 1.34 15.67 -2.26
C ILE A 262 2.12 16.96 -2.42
N ASN A 263 1.38 18.07 -2.34
CA ASN A 263 1.91 19.43 -2.34
C ASN A 263 2.15 19.86 -0.88
N THR A 264 3.36 20.32 -0.56
CA THR A 264 3.73 20.70 0.81
C THR A 264 3.02 21.97 1.27
N PHE A 265 2.76 22.92 0.36
CA PHE A 265 2.02 24.14 0.67
C PHE A 265 0.56 23.86 1.05
N ASP A 266 -0.11 23.00 0.28
CA ASP A 266 -1.49 22.58 0.57
C ASP A 266 -1.58 21.83 1.89
N LEU A 267 -0.59 20.94 2.15
CA LEU A 267 -0.46 20.23 3.43
C LEU A 267 -0.31 21.20 4.60
N LYS A 268 0.57 22.19 4.51
CA LYS A 268 0.79 23.22 5.51
C LYS A 268 -0.48 24.01 5.78
N THR A 269 -1.15 24.45 4.72
CA THR A 269 -2.41 25.19 4.80
C THR A 269 -3.46 24.36 5.52
N ARG A 270 -3.60 23.08 5.15
CA ARG A 270 -4.55 22.16 5.79
C ARG A 270 -4.27 21.94 7.27
N ILE A 271 -3.01 21.75 7.66
CA ILE A 271 -2.62 21.62 9.07
C ILE A 271 -2.98 22.91 9.83
N GLY A 272 -2.68 24.09 9.27
CA GLY A 272 -3.02 25.38 9.87
C GLY A 272 -4.52 25.58 10.09
N GLU A 273 -5.36 25.18 9.12
CA GLU A 273 -6.81 25.18 9.26
C GLU A 273 -7.28 24.29 10.41
N LEU A 274 -6.79 23.04 10.46
CA LEU A 274 -7.20 22.07 11.48
C LEU A 274 -6.78 22.49 12.89
N VAL A 275 -5.64 23.17 13.03
CA VAL A 275 -5.21 23.74 14.32
C VAL A 275 -6.09 24.91 14.72
N ARG A 276 -6.41 25.84 13.80
CA ARG A 276 -7.30 26.96 14.04
C ARG A 276 -8.71 26.52 14.44
N ASP A 277 -9.23 25.49 13.76
CA ASP A 277 -10.55 24.92 13.99
C ASP A 277 -10.59 23.98 15.22
N LYS A 278 -9.46 23.84 15.94
CA LYS A 278 -9.30 22.99 17.14
C LYS A 278 -9.58 21.50 16.88
N VAL A 279 -9.45 21.05 15.65
CA VAL A 279 -9.54 19.63 15.29
C VAL A 279 -8.23 18.93 15.62
N LEU A 280 -7.09 19.59 15.39
CA LEU A 280 -5.76 19.17 15.81
C LEU A 280 -5.32 20.02 17.01
N ASP A 281 -5.25 19.39 18.18
CA ASP A 281 -4.63 20.00 19.36
C ASP A 281 -3.23 19.42 19.58
N GLY A 282 -2.41 20.13 20.35
CA GLY A 282 -1.06 19.68 20.70
C GLY A 282 0.06 20.17 19.80
N ILE A 283 -0.23 20.83 18.67
CA ILE A 283 0.76 21.48 17.80
C ILE A 283 1.08 22.88 18.34
N ALA A 284 2.36 23.19 18.50
CA ALA A 284 2.84 24.50 18.90
C ALA A 284 3.34 25.30 17.71
N ASP A 285 4.04 24.68 16.78
CA ASP A 285 4.65 25.35 15.62
C ASP A 285 4.83 24.37 14.45
N TYR A 286 4.86 24.91 13.24
CA TYR A 286 5.13 24.21 11.99
C TYR A 286 6.26 24.93 11.26
N HIS A 287 7.35 24.24 11.02
CA HIS A 287 8.51 24.77 10.30
C HIS A 287 8.85 23.86 9.10
N ASP A 288 8.87 24.43 7.91
CA ASP A 288 9.33 23.76 6.71
C ASP A 288 10.80 24.11 6.47
N ALA A 289 11.67 23.11 6.64
CA ALA A 289 13.11 23.20 6.43
C ALA A 289 13.55 22.44 5.16
N THR A 290 12.60 22.14 4.26
CA THR A 290 12.86 21.48 2.98
C THR A 290 13.86 22.27 2.15
N ASN A 291 14.86 21.60 1.61
CA ASN A 291 15.83 22.19 0.69
C ASN A 291 16.35 21.16 -0.31
N LEU A 292 17.03 21.64 -1.38
CA LEU A 292 17.52 20.79 -2.46
C LEU A 292 18.60 19.78 -2.03
N GLU A 293 19.34 20.05 -0.94
CA GLU A 293 20.41 19.16 -0.48
C GLU A 293 19.89 18.03 0.41
N LYS A 294 18.90 18.32 1.28
CA LYS A 294 18.36 17.39 2.30
C LYS A 294 17.02 16.78 1.93
N GLY A 295 16.39 17.24 0.83
CA GLY A 295 15.05 16.83 0.46
C GLY A 295 14.00 17.40 1.42
N VAL A 296 12.85 16.71 1.51
CA VAL A 296 11.74 17.06 2.40
C VAL A 296 12.19 17.02 3.86
N ASN A 297 11.92 18.08 4.60
CA ASN A 297 12.19 18.19 6.02
C ASN A 297 11.17 19.10 6.70
N ILE A 298 10.04 18.55 7.07
CA ILE A 298 8.95 19.27 7.74
C ILE A 298 9.02 18.95 9.23
N ILE A 299 9.11 19.98 10.07
CA ILE A 299 9.24 19.88 11.52
C ILE A 299 7.99 20.44 12.18
N ILE A 300 7.25 19.58 12.86
CA ILE A 300 6.07 19.94 13.64
C ILE A 300 6.45 19.91 15.13
N THR A 301 6.58 21.06 15.77
CA THR A 301 6.88 21.18 17.19
C THR A 301 5.62 21.05 18.02
N LEU A 302 5.65 20.22 19.06
CA LEU A 302 4.51 19.95 19.91
C LEU A 302 4.47 20.80 21.18
N LYS A 303 3.29 21.00 21.72
CA LYS A 303 3.10 21.56 23.06
C LYS A 303 3.65 20.59 24.09
N LYS A 304 4.15 21.09 25.23
CA LYS A 304 4.81 20.31 26.28
C LYS A 304 3.98 19.14 26.82
N GLU A 305 2.66 19.29 26.86
CA GLU A 305 1.74 18.29 27.40
C GLU A 305 1.17 17.35 26.31
N ALA A 306 1.49 17.56 25.04
CA ALA A 306 0.95 16.77 23.95
C ALA A 306 1.65 15.41 23.86
N ASN A 307 0.85 14.35 23.64
CA ASN A 307 1.38 13.03 23.30
C ASN A 307 1.73 12.99 21.81
N PRO A 308 3.01 12.81 21.44
CA PRO A 308 3.43 12.88 20.04
C PRO A 308 2.73 11.84 19.14
N GLN A 309 2.51 10.62 19.65
CA GLN A 309 1.87 9.56 18.87
C GLN A 309 0.40 9.88 18.58
N VAL A 310 -0.31 10.48 19.53
CA VAL A 310 -1.72 10.89 19.35
C VAL A 310 -1.81 11.99 18.30
N VAL A 311 -0.91 12.98 18.36
CA VAL A 311 -0.87 14.08 17.36
C VAL A 311 -0.54 13.52 15.98
N LEU A 312 0.45 12.62 15.87
CA LEU A 312 0.83 12.00 14.61
C LEU A 312 -0.32 11.17 14.01
N ASN A 313 -1.03 10.39 14.81
CA ASN A 313 -2.20 9.62 14.35
C ASN A 313 -3.34 10.54 13.87
N ASN A 314 -3.57 11.67 14.55
CA ASN A 314 -4.55 12.66 14.12
C ASN A 314 -4.12 13.36 12.81
N LEU A 315 -2.83 13.60 12.63
CA LEU A 315 -2.27 14.11 11.38
C LEU A 315 -2.53 13.12 10.23
N TYR A 316 -2.27 11.83 10.41
CA TYR A 316 -2.59 10.79 9.41
C TYR A 316 -4.06 10.75 9.04
N LYS A 317 -4.94 10.97 10.03
CA LYS A 317 -6.40 10.93 9.82
C LYS A 317 -6.95 12.12 9.07
N HIS A 318 -6.44 13.31 9.35
CA HIS A 318 -7.07 14.56 8.91
C HIS A 318 -6.32 15.28 7.80
N THR A 319 -5.12 14.77 7.44
CA THR A 319 -4.27 15.38 6.43
C THR A 319 -3.82 14.36 5.38
N GLN A 320 -3.17 14.84 4.34
CA GLN A 320 -2.60 14.02 3.26
C GLN A 320 -1.28 13.32 3.65
N LEU A 321 -0.84 13.39 4.91
CA LEU A 321 0.31 12.61 5.41
C LEU A 321 0.05 11.09 5.34
N GLN A 322 -1.19 10.71 5.24
CA GLN A 322 -1.62 9.39 4.80
C GLN A 322 -2.69 9.56 3.72
N SER A 323 -2.49 8.91 2.58
CA SER A 323 -3.41 8.97 1.44
C SER A 323 -3.55 7.61 0.79
N THR A 324 -4.63 7.41 0.04
CA THR A 324 -4.86 6.22 -0.75
C THR A 324 -4.46 6.47 -2.21
N PHE A 325 -3.86 5.46 -2.84
CA PHE A 325 -3.56 5.46 -4.26
C PHE A 325 -4.31 4.31 -4.94
N GLY A 326 -5.27 4.65 -5.80
CA GLY A 326 -6.02 3.66 -6.58
C GLY A 326 -5.21 3.22 -7.79
N ILE A 327 -4.81 1.97 -7.86
CA ILE A 327 -4.07 1.39 -8.98
C ILE A 327 -5.06 0.93 -10.05
N ILE A 328 -4.83 1.35 -11.30
CA ILE A 328 -5.60 0.92 -12.47
C ILE A 328 -4.63 0.71 -13.62
N PHE A 329 -4.35 -0.54 -13.99
CA PHE A 329 -3.47 -0.93 -15.09
C PHE A 329 -4.21 -0.93 -16.44
N LEU A 330 -4.82 0.21 -16.76
CA LEU A 330 -5.48 0.42 -18.06
C LEU A 330 -4.49 1.02 -19.06
N MET A 331 -4.31 0.38 -20.19
CA MET A 331 -3.38 0.79 -21.24
C MET A 331 -3.87 0.36 -22.62
N ILE A 332 -3.30 0.92 -23.66
CA ILE A 332 -3.59 0.52 -25.05
C ILE A 332 -2.77 -0.71 -25.41
N ASP A 333 -3.46 -1.78 -25.75
CA ASP A 333 -2.90 -3.02 -26.30
C ASP A 333 -3.43 -3.24 -27.71
N ASN A 334 -2.59 -3.11 -28.73
CA ASN A 334 -2.96 -3.22 -30.15
C ASN A 334 -4.19 -2.37 -30.50
N GLY A 335 -4.13 -1.07 -30.16
CA GLY A 335 -5.19 -0.09 -30.48
C GLY A 335 -6.45 -0.19 -29.62
N THR A 336 -6.53 -1.12 -28.66
CA THR A 336 -7.68 -1.29 -27.77
C THR A 336 -7.32 -1.04 -26.31
N PRO A 337 -8.14 -0.29 -25.54
CA PRO A 337 -7.92 -0.10 -24.11
C PRO A 337 -8.25 -1.38 -23.35
N LYS A 338 -7.29 -1.86 -22.54
CA LYS A 338 -7.45 -3.08 -21.71
C LYS A 338 -6.92 -2.86 -20.32
N VAL A 339 -7.59 -3.44 -19.33
CA VAL A 339 -7.07 -3.59 -17.98
C VAL A 339 -6.34 -4.92 -17.94
N LEU A 340 -5.05 -4.90 -17.59
CA LEU A 340 -4.17 -6.06 -17.62
C LEU A 340 -3.61 -6.34 -16.22
N ASN A 341 -3.35 -7.61 -15.91
CA ASN A 341 -2.61 -8.00 -14.72
C ASN A 341 -1.09 -7.86 -14.96
N ILE A 342 -0.30 -7.98 -13.89
CA ILE A 342 1.15 -7.74 -13.97
C ILE A 342 1.87 -8.75 -14.89
N LYS A 343 1.45 -10.02 -14.88
CA LYS A 343 2.02 -11.06 -15.76
C LYS A 343 1.72 -10.78 -17.22
N GLU A 344 0.49 -10.37 -17.54
CA GLU A 344 0.09 -9.99 -18.91
C GLU A 344 0.90 -8.79 -19.42
N ILE A 345 1.13 -7.77 -18.57
CA ILE A 345 1.94 -6.60 -18.94
C ILE A 345 3.36 -7.03 -19.29
N ILE A 346 3.99 -7.84 -18.45
CA ILE A 346 5.36 -8.35 -18.68
C ILE A 346 5.41 -9.22 -19.94
N SER A 347 4.48 -10.16 -20.09
CA SER A 347 4.41 -11.04 -21.25
C SER A 347 4.32 -10.26 -22.55
N LYS A 348 3.37 -9.33 -22.66
CA LYS A 348 3.15 -8.51 -23.87
C LYS A 348 4.32 -7.58 -24.15
N TYR A 349 4.96 -7.04 -23.12
CA TYR A 349 6.19 -6.27 -23.28
C TYR A 349 7.33 -7.14 -23.85
N ILE A 350 7.52 -8.37 -23.37
CA ILE A 350 8.54 -9.28 -23.90
C ILE A 350 8.22 -9.68 -25.35
N ASP A 351 6.96 -9.93 -25.67
CA ASP A 351 6.55 -10.23 -27.06
C ASP A 351 6.84 -9.05 -28.01
N PHE A 352 6.60 -7.83 -27.55
CA PHE A 352 6.99 -6.62 -28.29
C PHE A 352 8.51 -6.53 -28.47
N GLN A 353 9.29 -6.83 -27.42
CA GLN A 353 10.75 -6.85 -27.53
C GLN A 353 11.26 -7.92 -28.49
N LYS A 354 10.61 -9.09 -28.56
CA LYS A 354 10.93 -10.09 -29.60
C LYS A 354 10.77 -9.51 -31.01
N GLU A 355 9.67 -8.81 -31.24
CA GLU A 355 9.43 -8.13 -32.54
C GLU A 355 10.53 -7.11 -32.84
N VAL A 356 10.87 -6.23 -31.88
CA VAL A 356 11.94 -5.23 -32.03
C VAL A 356 13.28 -5.88 -32.37
N ILE A 357 13.67 -6.93 -31.66
CA ILE A 357 14.93 -7.65 -31.90
C ILE A 357 14.94 -8.33 -33.28
N ILE A 358 13.85 -8.99 -33.65
CA ILE A 358 13.73 -9.64 -34.97
C ILE A 358 13.83 -8.61 -36.10
N ARG A 359 13.13 -7.48 -35.98
CA ARG A 359 13.15 -6.42 -36.99
C ARG A 359 14.54 -5.79 -37.08
N ARG A 360 15.18 -5.48 -35.96
CA ARG A 360 16.56 -5.00 -35.91
C ARG A 360 17.52 -5.98 -36.59
N THR A 361 17.42 -7.25 -36.25
CA THR A 361 18.29 -8.29 -36.77
C THR A 361 18.11 -8.47 -38.29
N LYS A 362 16.88 -8.40 -38.78
CA LYS A 362 16.58 -8.41 -40.24
C LYS A 362 17.17 -7.20 -40.96
N PHE A 363 17.06 -6.02 -40.33
CA PHE A 363 17.65 -4.80 -40.89
C PHE A 363 19.19 -4.92 -40.97
N ASP A 364 19.84 -5.31 -39.88
CA ASP A 364 21.29 -5.49 -39.82
C ASP A 364 21.74 -6.59 -40.79
N LEU A 365 21.00 -7.69 -40.91
CA LEU A 365 21.26 -8.76 -41.87
C LEU A 365 21.20 -8.24 -43.30
N ARG A 366 20.12 -7.56 -43.69
CA ARG A 366 19.96 -6.97 -45.01
C ARG A 366 21.11 -6.02 -45.35
N LYS A 367 21.49 -5.13 -44.43
CA LYS A 367 22.59 -4.19 -44.66
C LYS A 367 23.95 -4.87 -44.80
N LYS A 368 24.21 -5.98 -44.08
CA LYS A 368 25.43 -6.75 -44.26
C LYS A 368 25.43 -7.57 -45.52
N GLU A 369 24.30 -8.16 -45.89
CA GLU A 369 24.17 -8.88 -47.19
C GLU A 369 24.36 -7.93 -48.35
N GLU A 370 23.75 -6.70 -48.34
CA GLU A 370 24.02 -5.65 -49.32
C GLU A 370 25.50 -5.29 -49.41
N ARG A 371 26.20 -5.24 -48.30
CA ARG A 371 27.63 -4.91 -48.24
C ARG A 371 28.51 -6.07 -48.75
N VAL A 372 28.21 -7.30 -48.33
CA VAL A 372 28.89 -8.51 -48.84
C VAL A 372 28.77 -8.60 -50.33
N HIS A 373 27.57 -8.38 -50.88
CA HIS A 373 27.32 -8.42 -52.29
C HIS A 373 28.23 -7.44 -53.10
N ILE A 374 28.44 -6.24 -52.58
CA ILE A 374 29.35 -5.25 -53.18
C ILE A 374 30.80 -5.72 -53.07
N LEU A 375 31.21 -6.28 -51.90
CA LEU A 375 32.59 -6.75 -51.67
C LEU A 375 32.93 -7.95 -52.52
N GLU A 376 31.99 -8.87 -52.77
CA GLU A 376 32.15 -9.97 -53.70
C GLU A 376 32.42 -9.45 -55.14
N GLY A 377 31.71 -8.42 -55.58
CA GLY A 377 31.97 -7.73 -56.82
C GLY A 377 33.38 -7.13 -56.87
N TYR A 378 33.81 -6.48 -55.78
CA TYR A 378 35.16 -5.94 -55.66
C TYR A 378 36.24 -7.01 -55.72
N LYS A 379 36.03 -8.16 -55.07
CA LYS A 379 36.97 -9.29 -55.09
C LYS A 379 37.17 -9.77 -56.52
N ILE A 380 36.09 -10.08 -57.24
CA ILE A 380 36.13 -10.50 -58.63
C ILE A 380 36.83 -9.45 -59.51
N ALA A 381 36.54 -8.17 -59.34
CA ALA A 381 37.13 -7.08 -60.06
C ALA A 381 38.64 -6.91 -59.78
N LEU A 382 39.11 -7.09 -58.54
CA LEU A 382 40.49 -7.00 -58.14
C LEU A 382 41.31 -8.23 -58.62
N ASP A 383 40.70 -9.40 -58.72
CA ASP A 383 41.32 -10.59 -59.27
C ASP A 383 41.56 -10.48 -60.79
N ASN A 384 40.76 -9.60 -61.46
CA ASN A 384 40.82 -9.38 -62.91
C ASN A 384 41.06 -7.88 -63.22
N ILE A 385 41.89 -7.20 -62.43
CA ILE A 385 41.96 -5.73 -62.42
C ILE A 385 42.43 -5.16 -63.77
N ASP A 386 43.37 -5.77 -64.40
CA ASP A 386 43.89 -5.31 -65.73
C ASP A 386 42.80 -5.32 -66.79
N GLU A 387 41.95 -6.33 -66.83
CA GLU A 387 40.86 -6.47 -67.76
C GLU A 387 39.73 -5.48 -67.42
N VAL A 388 39.41 -5.29 -66.14
CA VAL A 388 38.45 -4.26 -65.69
C VAL A 388 38.89 -2.86 -66.09
N ILE A 389 40.16 -2.49 -65.87
CA ILE A 389 40.72 -1.20 -66.23
C ILE A 389 40.67 -1.02 -67.76
N LYS A 390 40.95 -2.06 -68.53
CA LYS A 390 40.89 -2.02 -69.98
C LYS A 390 39.45 -1.73 -70.47
N ILE A 391 38.48 -2.48 -69.97
CA ILE A 391 37.07 -2.29 -70.33
C ILE A 391 36.59 -0.85 -70.01
N ILE A 392 36.97 -0.31 -68.88
CA ILE A 392 36.60 1.06 -68.43
C ILE A 392 37.24 2.12 -69.31
N LYS A 393 38.57 1.92 -69.72
CA LYS A 393 39.27 2.87 -70.56
C LYS A 393 38.77 2.85 -72.03
N GLU A 394 38.30 1.70 -72.52
CA GLU A 394 37.80 1.51 -73.89
C GLU A 394 36.31 1.89 -74.02
N ALA A 395 35.60 2.18 -72.97
CA ALA A 395 34.21 2.59 -72.99
C ALA A 395 34.10 4.08 -73.19
N GLU A 396 33.19 4.49 -74.10
CA GLU A 396 32.90 5.89 -74.36
C GLU A 396 32.05 6.58 -73.30
N THR A 397 31.25 5.79 -72.56
CA THR A 397 30.34 6.29 -71.52
C THR A 397 30.30 5.29 -70.34
N ASP A 398 29.94 5.78 -69.16
CA ASP A 398 29.74 4.97 -67.95
C ASP A 398 28.73 3.84 -68.18
N VAL A 399 27.67 4.11 -68.99
CA VAL A 399 26.64 3.13 -69.34
C VAL A 399 27.20 1.97 -70.10
N ILE A 400 28.03 2.27 -71.12
CA ILE A 400 28.72 1.23 -71.95
C ILE A 400 29.72 0.45 -71.08
N ALA A 401 30.47 1.14 -70.25
CA ALA A 401 31.43 0.46 -69.31
C ALA A 401 30.68 -0.51 -68.40
N ARG A 402 29.54 -0.08 -67.80
CA ARG A 402 28.70 -0.90 -66.93
C ARG A 402 28.17 -2.13 -67.64
N GLU A 403 27.57 -1.97 -68.81
CA GLU A 403 27.05 -3.09 -69.64
C GLU A 403 28.13 -4.12 -69.98
N LYS A 404 29.34 -3.68 -70.38
CA LYS A 404 30.45 -4.56 -70.69
C LYS A 404 30.96 -5.32 -69.44
N LEU A 405 31.04 -4.65 -68.28
CA LEU A 405 31.41 -5.29 -67.04
C LEU A 405 30.37 -6.35 -66.63
N ILE A 406 29.09 -6.06 -66.75
CA ILE A 406 28.00 -6.99 -66.48
C ILE A 406 28.09 -8.21 -67.38
N GLN A 407 28.26 -7.99 -68.72
CA GLN A 407 28.37 -9.11 -69.68
C GLN A 407 29.61 -9.97 -69.46
N ARG A 408 30.76 -9.37 -69.07
CA ARG A 408 32.02 -10.08 -68.98
C ARG A 408 32.19 -10.88 -67.69
N PHE A 409 31.82 -10.32 -66.57
CA PHE A 409 32.04 -10.88 -65.22
C PHE A 409 30.80 -11.41 -64.55
N GLY A 410 29.59 -11.18 -65.12
CA GLY A 410 28.33 -11.59 -64.53
C GLY A 410 27.91 -10.76 -63.34
N PHE A 411 28.44 -9.53 -63.24
CA PHE A 411 28.00 -8.56 -62.24
C PHE A 411 26.55 -8.15 -62.44
N ASP A 412 25.89 -7.78 -61.38
CA ASP A 412 24.66 -7.02 -61.49
C ASP A 412 24.92 -5.50 -61.59
N GLU A 413 23.87 -4.73 -61.75
CA GLU A 413 23.96 -3.28 -61.92
C GLU A 413 24.55 -2.57 -60.66
N ILE A 414 24.27 -3.09 -59.45
CA ILE A 414 24.76 -2.54 -58.18
C ILE A 414 26.24 -2.76 -58.05
N GLN A 415 26.72 -3.98 -58.37
CA GLN A 415 28.15 -4.32 -58.34
C GLN A 415 28.95 -3.54 -59.39
N ALA A 416 28.42 -3.46 -60.62
CA ALA A 416 29.07 -2.75 -61.71
C ALA A 416 29.18 -1.23 -61.40
N ASN A 417 28.16 -0.60 -60.90
CA ASN A 417 28.19 0.80 -60.46
C ASN A 417 29.22 1.00 -59.32
N ALA A 418 29.21 0.13 -58.31
CA ALA A 418 30.17 0.20 -57.22
C ALA A 418 31.64 0.05 -57.72
N ILE A 419 31.89 -0.80 -58.74
CA ILE A 419 33.22 -0.97 -59.33
C ILE A 419 33.63 0.31 -60.10
N LEU A 420 32.71 0.95 -60.86
CA LEU A 420 32.99 2.21 -61.56
C LEU A 420 33.29 3.37 -60.60
N GLU A 421 32.71 3.37 -59.41
CA GLU A 421 32.98 4.38 -58.36
C GLU A 421 34.25 4.04 -57.53
N LEU A 422 34.95 2.92 -57.81
CA LEU A 422 36.10 2.46 -57.02
C LEU A 422 37.28 3.45 -57.15
N LYS A 423 37.77 3.97 -56.05
CA LYS A 423 38.89 4.90 -56.02
C LYS A 423 40.23 4.12 -56.31
N LEU A 424 41.10 4.67 -57.19
CA LEU A 424 42.39 4.05 -57.60
C LEU A 424 43.22 3.60 -56.38
N ARG A 425 43.21 4.30 -55.25
CA ARG A 425 43.94 3.92 -54.04
C ARG A 425 43.53 2.53 -53.47
N ARG A 426 42.31 2.03 -53.78
CA ARG A 426 41.81 0.74 -53.34
C ARG A 426 42.34 -0.44 -54.16
N LEU A 427 43.14 -0.19 -55.19
CA LEU A 427 43.75 -1.19 -56.05
C LEU A 427 45.08 -1.71 -55.50
N THR A 428 45.58 -1.22 -54.35
CA THR A 428 46.81 -1.64 -53.71
C THR A 428 46.64 -3.03 -53.01
N GLY A 429 47.69 -3.81 -52.88
CA GLY A 429 47.64 -5.12 -52.23
C GLY A 429 47.14 -5.06 -50.76
N LEU A 430 47.55 -4.03 -50.02
CA LEU A 430 47.07 -3.80 -48.66
C LEU A 430 45.56 -3.55 -48.55
N GLU A 431 44.95 -2.93 -49.53
CA GLU A 431 43.52 -2.72 -49.57
C GLU A 431 42.77 -3.99 -49.99
N ARG A 432 43.36 -4.83 -50.79
CA ARG A 432 42.83 -6.15 -51.13
C ARG A 432 42.70 -7.04 -49.89
N ASP A 433 43.76 -7.13 -49.09
CA ASP A 433 43.74 -7.89 -47.83
C ASP A 433 42.62 -7.35 -46.87
N LYS A 434 42.41 -6.02 -46.81
CA LYS A 434 41.34 -5.42 -46.03
C LYS A 434 39.94 -5.82 -46.53
N ILE A 435 39.74 -5.87 -47.83
CA ILE A 435 38.46 -6.27 -48.43
C ILE A 435 38.18 -7.75 -48.15
N GLU A 436 39.19 -8.62 -48.25
CA GLU A 436 39.04 -10.03 -47.93
C GLU A 436 38.74 -10.27 -46.45
N ASN A 437 39.41 -9.57 -45.54
CA ASN A 437 39.14 -9.64 -44.11
C ASN A 437 37.75 -9.08 -43.76
N GLU A 438 37.36 -7.91 -44.33
CA GLU A 438 35.99 -7.34 -44.15
C GLU A 438 34.93 -8.33 -44.62
N LEU A 439 35.17 -9.01 -45.76
CA LEU A 439 34.25 -9.99 -46.32
C LEU A 439 34.09 -11.22 -45.40
N ALA A 440 35.22 -11.76 -44.89
CA ALA A 440 35.18 -12.88 -43.97
C ALA A 440 34.43 -12.55 -42.64
N ASP A 441 34.73 -11.40 -42.06
CA ASP A 441 34.07 -10.92 -40.85
C ASP A 441 32.56 -10.72 -41.06
N LEU A 442 32.15 -10.15 -42.18
CA LEU A 442 30.73 -9.95 -42.48
C LEU A 442 30.00 -11.28 -42.71
N ILE A 443 30.62 -12.28 -43.35
CA ILE A 443 30.03 -13.60 -43.55
C ILE A 443 29.79 -14.28 -42.20
N GLU A 444 30.74 -14.18 -41.27
CA GLU A 444 30.57 -14.72 -39.92
C GLU A 444 29.43 -14.02 -39.18
N GLN A 445 29.37 -12.67 -39.22
CA GLN A 445 28.29 -11.89 -38.62
C GLN A 445 26.93 -12.22 -39.26
N ILE A 446 26.85 -12.42 -40.58
CA ILE A 446 25.62 -12.84 -41.26
C ILE A 446 25.14 -14.20 -40.75
N LYS A 447 26.08 -15.13 -40.56
CA LYS A 447 25.77 -16.45 -40.02
C LYS A 447 25.18 -16.32 -38.60
N GLU A 448 25.78 -15.53 -37.71
CA GLU A 448 25.25 -15.24 -36.36
C GLU A 448 23.85 -14.62 -36.42
N LEU A 449 23.62 -13.62 -37.28
CA LEU A 449 22.30 -12.99 -37.41
C LEU A 449 21.24 -13.99 -37.93
N LYS A 450 21.59 -14.88 -38.85
CA LYS A 450 20.69 -15.94 -39.33
C LYS A 450 20.37 -16.96 -38.22
N GLU A 451 21.36 -17.30 -37.40
CA GLU A 451 21.15 -18.18 -36.24
C GLU A 451 20.22 -17.53 -35.19
N ILE A 452 20.31 -16.21 -34.96
CA ILE A 452 19.40 -15.48 -34.08
C ILE A 452 17.99 -15.55 -34.61
N LEU A 453 17.78 -15.29 -35.92
CA LEU A 453 16.47 -15.34 -36.56
C LEU A 453 15.85 -16.74 -36.59
N ALA A 454 16.66 -17.79 -36.54
CA ALA A 454 16.22 -19.18 -36.53
C ALA A 454 15.83 -19.72 -35.14
N SER A 455 16.17 -19.01 -34.06
CA SER A 455 15.97 -19.49 -32.68
C SER A 455 15.31 -18.46 -31.79
N GLU A 456 14.09 -18.75 -31.36
CA GLU A 456 13.38 -17.90 -30.38
C GLU A 456 14.16 -17.78 -29.05
N GLN A 457 14.83 -18.84 -28.62
CA GLN A 457 15.65 -18.82 -27.42
C GLN A 457 16.79 -17.80 -27.52
N LYS A 458 17.49 -17.73 -28.67
CA LYS A 458 18.54 -16.73 -28.87
C LYS A 458 18.00 -15.29 -28.82
N VAL A 459 16.78 -15.06 -29.32
CA VAL A 459 16.12 -13.76 -29.24
C VAL A 459 15.84 -13.42 -27.78
N LEU A 460 15.31 -14.36 -27.00
CA LEU A 460 15.06 -14.18 -25.55
C LEU A 460 16.35 -13.94 -24.76
N ASP A 461 17.43 -14.65 -25.08
CA ASP A 461 18.73 -14.46 -24.44
C ASP A 461 19.30 -13.06 -24.70
N ILE A 462 19.07 -12.50 -25.90
CA ILE A 462 19.45 -11.12 -26.24
C ILE A 462 18.63 -10.14 -25.42
N ILE A 463 17.31 -10.32 -25.32
CA ILE A 463 16.42 -9.45 -24.52
C ILE A 463 16.89 -9.48 -23.06
N LYS A 464 17.11 -10.67 -22.49
CA LYS A 464 17.61 -10.86 -21.13
C LYS A 464 18.94 -10.14 -20.91
N LYS A 465 19.91 -10.29 -21.81
CA LYS A 465 21.20 -9.61 -21.75
C LYS A 465 21.03 -8.09 -21.74
N GLU A 466 20.26 -7.56 -22.66
CA GLU A 466 20.03 -6.12 -22.78
C GLU A 466 19.32 -5.52 -21.57
N LEU A 467 18.34 -6.23 -21.00
CA LEU A 467 17.68 -5.83 -19.75
C LEU A 467 18.66 -5.79 -18.58
N LEU A 468 19.54 -6.81 -18.45
CA LEU A 468 20.56 -6.85 -17.41
C LEU A 468 21.61 -5.76 -17.57
N GLU A 469 21.99 -5.39 -18.81
CA GLU A 469 22.86 -4.24 -19.08
C GLU A 469 22.22 -2.92 -18.59
N ILE A 470 20.93 -2.73 -18.85
CA ILE A 470 20.19 -1.55 -18.40
C ILE A 470 20.09 -1.54 -16.87
N LYS A 471 19.80 -2.68 -16.25
CA LYS A 471 19.81 -2.83 -14.78
C LYS A 471 21.17 -2.42 -14.21
N ALA A 472 22.27 -2.96 -14.72
CA ALA A 472 23.61 -2.65 -14.22
C ALA A 472 23.98 -1.17 -14.36
N LYS A 473 23.39 -0.47 -15.33
CA LYS A 473 23.73 0.94 -15.65
C LYS A 473 22.87 1.95 -14.92
N TYR A 474 21.59 1.65 -14.67
CA TYR A 474 20.60 2.63 -14.23
C TYR A 474 19.82 2.23 -12.97
N ALA A 475 19.92 0.98 -12.49
CA ALA A 475 19.18 0.58 -11.30
C ALA A 475 19.74 1.28 -10.05
N ASP A 476 18.83 1.69 -9.20
CA ASP A 476 19.09 2.28 -7.90
C ASP A 476 18.29 1.57 -6.80
N GLU A 477 18.51 1.94 -5.56
CA GLU A 477 17.80 1.36 -4.43
C GLU A 477 16.32 1.77 -4.41
N ARG A 478 15.50 0.90 -3.82
CA ARG A 478 14.08 1.19 -3.55
C ARG A 478 13.96 2.38 -2.61
N ARG A 479 13.09 3.32 -2.94
CA ARG A 479 12.79 4.51 -2.13
C ARG A 479 11.58 4.30 -1.21
N THR A 480 10.53 3.64 -1.69
CA THR A 480 9.31 3.40 -0.93
C THR A 480 9.41 2.12 -0.12
N ASN A 481 9.21 2.21 1.19
CA ASN A 481 9.15 1.05 2.07
C ASN A 481 7.76 0.39 2.02
N ILE A 482 7.70 -0.93 2.21
CA ILE A 482 6.45 -1.67 2.34
C ILE A 482 6.40 -2.24 3.75
N ASP A 483 5.47 -1.74 4.57
CA ASP A 483 5.25 -2.24 5.93
C ASP A 483 4.28 -3.42 5.91
N MET A 484 4.82 -4.62 5.94
CA MET A 484 4.05 -5.87 5.94
C MET A 484 3.32 -6.15 7.25
N THR A 485 3.65 -5.40 8.32
CA THR A 485 3.01 -5.54 9.64
C THR A 485 1.81 -4.64 9.81
N ALA A 486 1.64 -3.66 8.91
CA ALA A 486 0.48 -2.79 8.93
C ALA A 486 -0.79 -3.56 8.51
N VAL A 487 -1.91 -3.20 9.14
CA VAL A 487 -3.21 -3.74 8.76
C VAL A 487 -3.64 -3.13 7.44
N ASP A 488 -3.83 -3.99 6.45
CA ASP A 488 -4.36 -3.58 5.16
C ASP A 488 -5.82 -3.15 5.27
N TYR A 489 -6.19 -2.10 4.54
CA TYR A 489 -7.60 -1.81 4.30
C TYR A 489 -8.13 -2.84 3.28
N ILE A 490 -8.92 -3.79 3.76
CA ILE A 490 -9.44 -4.87 2.91
C ILE A 490 -10.84 -4.48 2.43
N GLU A 491 -10.98 -4.28 1.13
CA GLU A 491 -12.28 -3.97 0.51
C GLU A 491 -13.18 -5.21 0.36
N ASP A 492 -12.60 -6.41 0.30
CA ASP A 492 -13.34 -7.66 0.11
C ASP A 492 -13.02 -8.67 1.22
N GLU A 493 -13.92 -8.74 2.19
CA GLU A 493 -13.86 -9.64 3.34
C GLU A 493 -13.84 -11.12 2.93
N SER A 494 -14.32 -11.45 1.73
CA SER A 494 -14.36 -12.83 1.20
C SER A 494 -12.97 -13.42 0.92
N LEU A 495 -11.94 -12.54 0.78
CA LEU A 495 -10.55 -12.97 0.55
C LEU A 495 -9.80 -13.32 1.84
N ILE A 496 -10.41 -13.07 3.02
CA ILE A 496 -9.79 -13.34 4.31
C ILE A 496 -10.23 -14.73 4.77
N PRO A 497 -9.30 -15.60 5.16
CA PRO A 497 -9.70 -16.88 5.78
C PRO A 497 -10.47 -16.62 7.08
N GLN A 498 -11.59 -17.33 7.24
CA GLN A 498 -12.32 -17.33 8.49
C GLN A 498 -11.61 -18.25 9.48
N GLU A 499 -10.99 -17.67 10.49
CA GLU A 499 -10.22 -18.39 11.51
C GLU A 499 -10.66 -17.97 12.90
N ASP A 500 -10.61 -18.89 13.85
CA ASP A 500 -10.80 -18.58 15.27
C ASP A 500 -9.57 -17.92 15.83
N ILE A 501 -9.76 -16.74 16.40
CA ILE A 501 -8.70 -15.90 16.95
C ILE A 501 -8.92 -15.61 18.43
N ILE A 502 -7.82 -15.37 19.13
CA ILE A 502 -7.82 -14.87 20.50
C ILE A 502 -7.27 -13.46 20.48
N VAL A 503 -8.10 -12.50 20.86
CA VAL A 503 -7.71 -11.10 21.04
C VAL A 503 -7.31 -10.88 22.49
N THR A 504 -6.09 -10.40 22.71
CA THR A 504 -5.57 -10.07 24.04
C THR A 504 -5.30 -8.58 24.14
N ILE A 505 -5.67 -7.98 25.29
CA ILE A 505 -5.38 -6.58 25.61
C ILE A 505 -4.77 -6.51 27.00
N SER A 506 -3.66 -5.80 27.09
CA SER A 506 -3.01 -5.53 28.39
C SER A 506 -3.63 -4.31 29.10
N ASP A 507 -3.37 -4.17 30.40
CA ASP A 507 -3.84 -3.00 31.18
C ASP A 507 -3.25 -1.69 30.69
N LYS A 508 -2.00 -1.70 30.19
CA LYS A 508 -1.36 -0.54 29.55
C LYS A 508 -1.84 -0.28 28.10
N GLY A 509 -2.80 -1.05 27.60
CA GLY A 509 -3.45 -0.84 26.33
C GLY A 509 -2.71 -1.37 25.09
N TYR A 510 -1.92 -2.45 25.23
CA TYR A 510 -1.39 -3.19 24.09
C TYR A 510 -2.38 -4.25 23.62
N ILE A 511 -2.65 -4.31 22.35
CA ILE A 511 -3.57 -5.24 21.71
C ILE A 511 -2.86 -6.11 20.68
N LYS A 512 -3.30 -7.35 20.54
CA LYS A 512 -2.92 -8.27 19.47
C LYS A 512 -3.97 -9.33 19.25
N ARG A 513 -3.93 -9.99 18.11
CA ARG A 513 -4.59 -11.26 17.87
C ARG A 513 -3.57 -12.39 17.70
N CYS A 514 -3.98 -13.59 18.05
CA CYS A 514 -3.28 -14.84 17.73
C CYS A 514 -4.30 -15.83 17.19
N VAL A 515 -3.91 -16.70 16.26
CA VAL A 515 -4.79 -17.79 15.81
C VAL A 515 -5.00 -18.76 16.97
N SER A 516 -6.24 -19.18 17.20
CA SER A 516 -6.62 -20.03 18.35
C SER A 516 -5.86 -21.36 18.38
N SER A 517 -5.47 -21.90 17.23
CA SER A 517 -4.64 -23.11 17.11
C SER A 517 -3.24 -23.00 17.71
N THR A 518 -2.73 -21.77 17.90
CA THR A 518 -1.44 -21.55 18.61
C THR A 518 -1.55 -21.78 20.12
N PHE A 519 -2.75 -21.80 20.65
CA PHE A 519 -3.07 -22.19 22.02
C PHE A 519 -3.57 -23.64 22.01
N LYS A 520 -2.67 -24.61 21.80
CA LYS A 520 -3.04 -26.04 21.86
C LYS A 520 -3.67 -26.35 23.20
N SER A 521 -4.83 -27.02 23.17
CA SER A 521 -5.42 -27.60 24.38
C SER A 521 -4.46 -28.66 24.92
N GLN A 522 -3.91 -28.41 26.09
CA GLN A 522 -3.09 -29.38 26.80
C GLN A 522 -3.99 -30.25 27.67
N HIS A 523 -3.67 -31.56 27.76
CA HIS A 523 -4.31 -32.46 28.69
C HIS A 523 -4.02 -32.05 30.15
N ARG A 524 -4.83 -32.49 31.11
CA ARG A 524 -4.64 -32.27 32.53
C ARG A 524 -3.16 -32.56 32.95
N GLY A 525 -2.43 -31.51 33.41
CA GLY A 525 -1.05 -31.62 33.87
C GLY A 525 -0.02 -30.79 33.11
N GLY A 526 -0.41 -29.93 32.14
CA GLY A 526 0.53 -29.05 31.39
C GLY A 526 0.81 -27.71 32.08
N VAL A 527 1.98 -27.14 31.85
CA VAL A 527 2.39 -25.81 32.32
C VAL A 527 1.67 -24.74 31.53
N GLY A 528 1.06 -23.79 32.22
CA GLY A 528 0.38 -22.66 31.61
C GLY A 528 1.27 -21.84 30.68
N ILE A 529 0.71 -21.41 29.58
CA ILE A 529 1.41 -20.74 28.49
C ILE A 529 1.23 -19.23 28.65
N LYS A 530 2.34 -18.46 28.80
CA LYS A 530 2.28 -16.98 28.78
C LYS A 530 1.62 -16.48 27.49
N GLY A 531 0.47 -15.84 27.61
CA GLY A 531 -0.28 -15.29 26.48
C GLY A 531 0.34 -14.02 25.88
N MET A 532 1.26 -13.37 26.58
CA MET A 532 1.89 -12.11 26.14
C MET A 532 3.13 -11.85 27.00
N SER A 533 4.25 -11.38 26.40
CA SER A 533 5.35 -10.85 27.20
C SER A 533 5.00 -9.41 27.59
N THR A 534 4.83 -9.19 28.89
CA THR A 534 4.57 -7.87 29.45
C THR A 534 5.82 -7.39 30.20
N ASN A 535 6.01 -6.08 30.32
CA ASN A 535 6.98 -5.53 31.24
C ASN A 535 6.57 -5.90 32.69
N GLU A 536 7.49 -5.85 33.66
CA GLU A 536 7.27 -6.25 35.05
C GLU A 536 6.02 -5.61 35.71
N GLU A 537 5.43 -4.56 35.11
CA GLU A 537 4.27 -3.82 35.63
C GLU A 537 3.03 -3.85 34.70
N ASP A 538 2.96 -4.72 33.71
CA ASP A 538 1.82 -4.83 32.79
C ASP A 538 1.27 -6.26 32.80
N TYR A 539 -0.04 -6.46 32.59
CA TYR A 539 -0.69 -7.77 32.58
C TYR A 539 -1.83 -7.81 31.57
N VAL A 540 -2.22 -9.01 31.12
CA VAL A 540 -3.36 -9.22 30.24
C VAL A 540 -4.65 -8.91 31.01
N LYS A 541 -5.38 -7.88 30.60
CA LYS A 541 -6.63 -7.44 31.23
C LYS A 541 -7.84 -8.08 30.59
N TYR A 542 -7.83 -8.20 29.26
CA TYR A 542 -8.91 -8.78 28.48
C TYR A 542 -8.39 -9.86 27.55
N LEU A 543 -9.14 -10.96 27.48
CA LEU A 543 -8.95 -12.05 26.54
C LEU A 543 -10.30 -12.37 25.95
N VAL A 544 -10.43 -12.25 24.63
CA VAL A 544 -11.69 -12.40 23.90
C VAL A 544 -11.50 -13.40 22.77
N ASN A 545 -12.30 -14.46 22.79
CA ASN A 545 -12.38 -15.40 21.67
C ASN A 545 -13.32 -14.82 20.61
N ALA A 546 -12.89 -14.83 19.37
CA ALA A 546 -13.61 -14.26 18.24
C ALA A 546 -13.21 -14.97 16.95
N SER A 547 -13.96 -14.77 15.88
CA SER A 547 -13.51 -15.08 14.52
C SER A 547 -12.84 -13.87 13.87
N THR A 548 -11.98 -14.11 12.87
CA THR A 548 -11.43 -13.03 12.03
C THR A 548 -12.54 -12.14 11.45
N HIS A 549 -13.70 -12.70 11.14
CA HIS A 549 -14.84 -11.97 10.55
C HIS A 549 -15.80 -11.35 11.58
N ASP A 550 -15.59 -11.58 12.87
CA ASP A 550 -16.41 -10.98 13.93
C ASP A 550 -16.14 -9.49 14.05
N TYR A 551 -17.15 -8.75 14.48
CA TYR A 551 -16.99 -7.38 14.95
C TYR A 551 -16.59 -7.37 16.42
N ILE A 552 -15.51 -6.66 16.73
CA ILE A 552 -15.05 -6.44 18.09
C ILE A 552 -15.44 -5.03 18.51
N LEU A 553 -16.31 -4.94 19.53
CA LEU A 553 -16.75 -3.68 20.12
C LEU A 553 -15.94 -3.35 21.37
N PHE A 554 -15.42 -2.14 21.43
CA PHE A 554 -14.63 -1.62 22.56
C PHE A 554 -15.42 -0.48 23.22
N PHE A 555 -15.79 -0.67 24.47
CA PHE A 555 -16.52 0.33 25.24
C PHE A 555 -15.60 1.03 26.22
N THR A 556 -15.71 2.36 26.31
CA THR A 556 -14.82 3.19 27.13
C THR A 556 -15.54 3.74 28.35
N ASN A 557 -14.77 4.15 29.34
CA ASN A 557 -15.27 4.78 30.56
C ASN A 557 -16.09 6.07 30.30
N LYS A 558 -15.83 6.74 29.15
CA LYS A 558 -16.56 7.94 28.70
C LYS A 558 -17.88 7.63 27.98
N GLY A 559 -18.31 6.37 27.96
CA GLY A 559 -19.55 5.94 27.32
C GLY A 559 -19.51 5.94 25.79
N LYS A 560 -18.33 5.89 25.18
CA LYS A 560 -18.15 5.72 23.74
C LYS A 560 -17.94 4.25 23.39
N VAL A 561 -18.23 3.92 22.14
CA VAL A 561 -17.96 2.61 21.54
C VAL A 561 -17.22 2.77 20.23
N TYR A 562 -16.21 1.92 20.03
CA TYR A 562 -15.45 1.74 18.79
C TYR A 562 -15.68 0.34 18.27
N ARG A 563 -15.58 0.15 16.95
CA ARG A 563 -15.82 -1.13 16.29
C ARG A 563 -14.74 -1.36 15.24
N ILE A 564 -14.13 -2.53 15.26
CA ILE A 564 -13.23 -3.03 14.22
C ILE A 564 -13.54 -4.50 13.94
N LYS A 565 -13.12 -5.00 12.79
CA LYS A 565 -13.17 -6.42 12.47
C LYS A 565 -12.02 -7.17 13.15
N GLY A 566 -12.23 -8.44 13.48
CA GLY A 566 -11.19 -9.28 14.08
C GLY A 566 -9.90 -9.32 13.26
N TYR A 567 -10.03 -9.37 11.93
CA TYR A 567 -8.88 -9.37 11.02
C TYR A 567 -8.11 -8.03 10.97
N GLU A 568 -8.74 -6.91 11.34
CA GLU A 568 -8.07 -5.60 11.42
C GLU A 568 -7.13 -5.50 12.62
N ILE A 569 -7.23 -6.40 13.60
CA ILE A 569 -6.30 -6.48 14.71
C ILE A 569 -5.03 -7.19 14.23
N PRO A 570 -3.83 -6.59 14.37
CA PRO A 570 -2.59 -7.18 13.89
C PRO A 570 -2.31 -8.54 14.55
N GLU A 571 -1.86 -9.48 13.72
CA GLU A 571 -1.42 -10.78 14.18
C GLU A 571 0.01 -10.70 14.70
N TYR A 572 0.21 -11.21 15.90
CA TYR A 572 1.52 -11.32 16.52
C TYR A 572 1.74 -12.72 17.10
N SER A 573 2.99 -13.09 17.23
CA SER A 573 3.33 -14.31 17.95
C SER A 573 2.83 -14.24 19.40
N ARG A 574 2.59 -15.39 20.02
CA ARG A 574 2.06 -15.48 21.39
C ARG A 574 2.89 -14.69 22.40
N GLN A 575 4.22 -14.65 22.27
CA GLN A 575 5.12 -13.96 23.19
C GLN A 575 5.28 -12.47 22.90
N ALA A 576 4.86 -11.98 21.75
CA ALA A 576 5.02 -10.58 21.40
C ALA A 576 4.14 -9.65 22.25
N LYS A 577 4.59 -8.41 22.46
CA LYS A 577 3.89 -7.38 23.25
C LYS A 577 2.62 -6.87 22.56
N GLY A 578 2.52 -6.97 21.22
CA GLY A 578 1.43 -6.40 20.44
C GLY A 578 1.60 -4.90 20.15
N LEU A 579 0.53 -4.30 19.60
CA LEU A 579 0.48 -2.90 19.18
C LEU A 579 -0.28 -2.05 20.23
N PRO A 580 0.11 -0.81 20.51
CA PRO A 580 -0.71 0.09 21.32
C PRO A 580 -2.09 0.28 20.68
N ILE A 581 -3.16 0.07 21.45
CA ILE A 581 -4.54 0.12 20.95
C ILE A 581 -4.92 1.49 20.36
N ILE A 582 -4.27 2.53 20.82
CA ILE A 582 -4.41 3.89 20.30
C ILE A 582 -4.02 4.00 18.81
N ASN A 583 -3.22 3.06 18.29
CA ASN A 583 -2.86 2.99 16.87
C ASN A 583 -3.98 2.38 16.01
N LEU A 584 -4.92 1.66 16.63
CA LEU A 584 -6.07 1.06 15.93
C LEU A 584 -7.34 1.87 16.16
N LEU A 585 -7.56 2.36 17.38
CA LEU A 585 -8.76 3.07 17.78
C LEU A 585 -8.42 4.53 18.12
N GLN A 586 -9.25 5.44 17.66
CA GLN A 586 -9.08 6.88 17.91
C GLN A 586 -9.58 7.27 19.30
N ILE A 587 -8.93 6.70 20.31
CA ILE A 587 -9.25 6.91 21.72
C ILE A 587 -8.71 8.26 22.17
N GLU A 588 -9.51 9.03 22.91
CA GLU A 588 -9.12 10.33 23.47
C GLU A 588 -8.18 10.17 24.68
N LYS A 589 -7.49 11.27 25.02
CA LYS A 589 -6.71 11.35 26.26
C LYS A 589 -7.64 11.07 27.46
N ASP A 590 -7.19 10.26 28.41
CA ASP A 590 -7.94 9.85 29.61
C ASP A 590 -9.16 8.94 29.34
N GLU A 591 -9.33 8.46 28.12
CA GLU A 591 -10.32 7.46 27.76
C GLU A 591 -9.71 6.05 27.93
N LYS A 592 -10.37 5.19 28.70
CA LYS A 592 -9.90 3.82 29.00
C LYS A 592 -10.95 2.81 28.56
N ILE A 593 -10.51 1.67 28.01
CA ILE A 593 -11.41 0.58 27.66
C ILE A 593 -11.83 -0.13 28.93
N ASN A 594 -13.13 -0.27 29.12
CA ASN A 594 -13.76 -0.91 30.27
C ASN A 594 -14.53 -2.20 29.92
N SER A 595 -14.86 -2.42 28.63
CA SER A 595 -15.48 -3.67 28.20
C SER A 595 -15.20 -3.95 26.74
N ILE A 596 -15.12 -5.24 26.37
CA ILE A 596 -14.87 -5.70 25.02
C ILE A 596 -15.83 -6.85 24.72
N ILE A 597 -16.50 -6.77 23.57
CA ILE A 597 -17.51 -7.76 23.18
C ILE A 597 -17.27 -8.14 21.71
N SER A 598 -17.18 -9.45 21.43
CA SER A 598 -17.23 -9.99 20.08
C SER A 598 -18.65 -10.25 19.65
N ILE A 599 -18.99 -9.86 18.42
CA ILE A 599 -20.30 -10.08 17.81
C ILE A 599 -20.11 -10.75 16.45
N SER A 600 -20.59 -11.98 16.33
CA SER A 600 -20.46 -12.78 15.12
C SER A 600 -21.53 -12.46 14.06
N ASN A 601 -22.73 -12.02 14.49
CA ASN A 601 -23.80 -11.64 13.59
C ASN A 601 -24.57 -10.43 14.15
N GLU A 602 -24.66 -9.35 13.37
CA GLU A 602 -25.35 -8.10 13.76
C GLU A 602 -26.89 -8.28 13.90
N ASN A 603 -27.46 -9.31 13.26
CA ASN A 603 -28.90 -9.60 13.24
C ASN A 603 -29.36 -10.59 14.31
N ASP A 604 -28.45 -11.09 15.15
CA ASP A 604 -28.84 -11.92 16.29
C ASP A 604 -29.62 -11.09 17.29
N ASN A 605 -30.88 -11.39 17.55
CA ASN A 605 -31.79 -10.72 18.48
C ASN A 605 -31.25 -10.59 19.92
N LYS A 606 -30.07 -10.02 20.09
CA LYS A 606 -29.31 -9.86 21.32
C LYS A 606 -29.36 -8.41 21.80
N TYR A 607 -29.09 -8.25 23.06
CA TYR A 607 -29.06 -6.94 23.72
C TYR A 607 -27.73 -6.70 24.40
N LEU A 608 -27.28 -5.45 24.41
CA LEU A 608 -26.20 -4.97 25.26
C LEU A 608 -26.80 -4.33 26.51
N ILE A 609 -26.32 -4.76 27.67
CA ILE A 609 -26.70 -4.20 28.98
C ILE A 609 -25.50 -3.42 29.49
N PHE A 610 -25.73 -2.20 29.88
CA PHE A 610 -24.75 -1.21 30.36
C PHE A 610 -24.96 -0.93 31.83
N ALA A 611 -23.88 -0.74 32.58
CA ALA A 611 -23.90 -0.26 33.94
C ALA A 611 -22.96 0.91 34.15
N THR A 612 -23.41 1.92 34.89
CA THR A 612 -22.58 3.08 35.24
C THR A 612 -22.17 3.06 36.72
N LYS A 613 -21.15 3.80 37.06
CA LYS A 613 -20.60 3.96 38.41
C LYS A 613 -21.61 4.48 39.40
N ASP A 614 -22.55 5.32 38.96
CA ASP A 614 -23.63 5.85 39.76
C ASP A 614 -24.88 4.95 39.80
N GLY A 615 -24.74 3.71 39.23
CA GLY A 615 -25.79 2.67 39.36
C GLY A 615 -26.94 2.79 38.37
N LEU A 616 -26.76 3.49 37.26
CA LEU A 616 -27.71 3.46 36.15
C LEU A 616 -27.49 2.16 35.33
N VAL A 617 -28.55 1.66 34.75
CA VAL A 617 -28.55 0.50 33.85
C VAL A 617 -29.34 0.82 32.60
N LYS A 618 -28.84 0.33 31.47
CA LYS A 618 -29.46 0.53 30.16
C LYS A 618 -29.44 -0.77 29.37
N LYS A 619 -30.49 -1.04 28.60
CA LYS A 619 -30.57 -2.15 27.65
C LYS A 619 -30.76 -1.58 26.24
N THR A 620 -29.94 -2.01 25.27
CA THR A 620 -30.00 -1.54 23.87
C THR A 620 -29.82 -2.71 22.94
N SER A 621 -30.59 -2.76 21.82
CA SER A 621 -30.35 -3.78 20.79
C SER A 621 -28.98 -3.67 20.19
N VAL A 622 -28.34 -4.81 19.88
CA VAL A 622 -27.03 -4.86 19.19
C VAL A 622 -27.08 -4.15 17.84
N GLU A 623 -28.20 -4.17 17.14
CA GLU A 623 -28.41 -3.52 15.85
C GLU A 623 -28.12 -2.00 15.86
N GLU A 624 -28.36 -1.33 16.99
CA GLU A 624 -28.04 0.11 17.16
C GLU A 624 -26.56 0.42 17.01
N TYR A 625 -25.71 -0.61 17.06
CA TYR A 625 -24.24 -0.55 16.95
C TYR A 625 -23.70 -1.10 15.63
N ALA A 626 -24.57 -1.43 14.65
CA ALA A 626 -24.21 -1.97 13.35
C ALA A 626 -23.30 -1.01 12.54
N ASN A 627 -23.54 0.31 12.65
CA ASN A 627 -22.80 1.33 11.88
C ASN A 627 -22.03 2.28 12.79
N ILE A 628 -20.81 1.89 13.19
CA ILE A 628 -19.90 2.72 13.98
C ILE A 628 -18.77 3.23 13.09
N ARG A 629 -18.57 4.56 13.08
CA ARG A 629 -17.44 5.19 12.38
C ARG A 629 -16.14 4.93 13.16
N THR A 630 -15.00 5.02 12.49
CA THR A 630 -13.67 4.87 13.12
C THR A 630 -13.43 5.85 14.27
N SER A 631 -14.09 7.02 14.26
CA SER A 631 -14.07 8.02 15.35
C SER A 631 -14.88 7.62 16.59
N GLY A 632 -15.48 6.42 16.57
CA GLY A 632 -16.38 5.97 17.62
C GLY A 632 -17.76 6.65 17.60
N LYS A 633 -18.65 6.15 18.42
CA LYS A 633 -19.99 6.72 18.67
C LYS A 633 -20.29 6.72 20.16
N ILE A 634 -21.18 7.61 20.59
CA ILE A 634 -21.74 7.57 21.94
C ILE A 634 -22.54 6.29 22.10
N ALA A 635 -22.16 5.42 23.03
CA ALA A 635 -22.86 4.19 23.38
C ALA A 635 -23.91 4.44 24.47
N ILE A 636 -23.63 5.34 25.37
CA ILE A 636 -24.53 5.79 26.48
C ILE A 636 -24.21 7.24 26.81
N SER A 637 -25.23 8.08 27.04
CA SER A 637 -25.01 9.44 27.53
C SER A 637 -24.83 9.40 29.04
N LEU A 638 -23.64 9.71 29.51
CA LEU A 638 -23.32 9.76 30.92
C LEU A 638 -23.73 11.10 31.53
N LYS A 639 -24.06 11.09 32.81
CA LYS A 639 -24.22 12.29 33.62
C LYS A 639 -22.89 12.87 34.03
N ASP A 640 -22.82 14.13 34.40
CA ASP A 640 -21.59 14.77 34.86
C ASP A 640 -20.99 14.00 36.06
N GLY A 641 -19.74 13.60 35.91
CA GLY A 641 -19.00 12.84 36.93
C GLY A 641 -19.30 11.34 36.99
N ASP A 642 -20.23 10.81 36.18
CA ASP A 642 -20.48 9.37 36.06
C ASP A 642 -19.55 8.71 35.01
N GLU A 643 -19.32 7.43 35.15
CA GLU A 643 -18.47 6.64 34.23
C GLU A 643 -19.20 5.35 33.86
N LEU A 644 -19.03 4.91 32.62
CA LEU A 644 -19.43 3.57 32.20
C LEU A 644 -18.44 2.56 32.81
N ILE A 645 -18.95 1.60 33.56
CA ILE A 645 -18.09 0.61 34.27
C ILE A 645 -18.12 -0.78 33.64
N ASP A 646 -19.23 -1.17 33.02
CA ASP A 646 -19.34 -2.51 32.44
C ASP A 646 -20.40 -2.54 31.33
N VAL A 647 -20.18 -3.44 30.35
CA VAL A 647 -21.14 -3.76 29.27
C VAL A 647 -21.13 -5.28 29.08
N LYS A 648 -22.29 -5.89 28.99
CA LYS A 648 -22.46 -7.32 28.82
C LYS A 648 -23.45 -7.62 27.69
N LEU A 649 -23.19 -8.70 26.97
CA LEU A 649 -24.13 -9.24 25.98
C LEU A 649 -25.20 -10.08 26.71
N SER A 650 -26.45 -9.97 26.28
CA SER A 650 -27.56 -10.75 26.81
C SER A 650 -28.52 -11.19 25.70
N ASP A 651 -29.13 -12.36 25.90
CA ASP A 651 -30.12 -12.98 25.02
C ASP A 651 -31.60 -12.59 25.36
N GLY A 652 -31.81 -11.72 26.35
CA GLY A 652 -33.16 -11.22 26.70
C GLY A 652 -33.85 -11.93 27.86
N ILE A 653 -33.29 -13.01 28.43
CA ILE A 653 -33.94 -13.84 29.45
C ILE A 653 -33.13 -14.00 30.75
N ASN A 654 -32.00 -13.28 30.90
CA ASN A 654 -31.10 -13.44 32.04
C ASN A 654 -31.44 -12.56 33.24
N LYS A 655 -30.74 -12.84 34.35
CA LYS A 655 -30.74 -11.99 35.54
C LYS A 655 -29.58 -10.99 35.46
N VAL A 656 -29.87 -9.74 35.79
CA VAL A 656 -28.88 -8.67 35.93
C VAL A 656 -28.53 -8.53 37.40
N ILE A 657 -27.23 -8.52 37.70
CA ILE A 657 -26.67 -8.45 39.03
C ILE A 657 -25.82 -7.19 39.14
N LEU A 658 -26.20 -6.26 40.01
CA LEU A 658 -25.45 -5.03 40.29
C LEU A 658 -24.96 -5.03 41.72
N GLY A 659 -23.66 -4.83 41.90
CA GLY A 659 -23.05 -4.75 43.23
C GLY A 659 -22.74 -3.31 43.66
N SER A 660 -22.70 -3.07 44.96
CA SER A 660 -22.32 -1.80 45.57
C SER A 660 -21.12 -1.96 46.50
N THR A 661 -20.27 -0.94 46.58
CA THR A 661 -19.15 -0.88 47.56
C THR A 661 -19.60 -1.10 48.98
N SER A 662 -20.87 -0.86 49.31
CA SER A 662 -21.45 -1.17 50.63
C SER A 662 -21.66 -2.65 50.90
N GLY A 663 -21.30 -3.56 50.01
CA GLY A 663 -21.55 -5.00 50.10
C GLY A 663 -23.02 -5.41 49.89
N ARG A 664 -23.83 -4.54 49.30
CA ARG A 664 -25.20 -4.85 48.85
C ARG A 664 -25.25 -5.18 47.39
N MET A 665 -26.26 -5.97 46.99
CA MET A 665 -26.44 -6.40 45.59
C MET A 665 -27.91 -6.41 45.22
N VAL A 666 -28.21 -5.95 44.03
CA VAL A 666 -29.56 -6.00 43.39
C VAL A 666 -29.50 -7.10 42.32
N VAL A 667 -30.48 -8.00 42.39
CA VAL A 667 -30.66 -9.04 41.37
C VAL A 667 -32.08 -8.91 40.82
N PHE A 668 -32.23 -8.66 39.53
CA PHE A 668 -33.52 -8.48 38.88
C PHE A 668 -33.50 -9.10 37.48
N ASN A 669 -34.73 -9.37 36.93
CA ASN A 669 -34.84 -9.87 35.56
C ASN A 669 -34.54 -8.74 34.58
N GLU A 670 -33.76 -9.00 33.55
CA GLU A 670 -33.39 -8.00 32.57
C GLU A 670 -34.59 -7.38 31.84
N ASN A 671 -35.75 -8.06 31.81
CA ASN A 671 -36.98 -7.52 31.24
C ASN A 671 -37.56 -6.33 32.01
N GLU A 672 -37.10 -6.08 33.24
CA GLU A 672 -37.44 -4.86 33.97
C GLU A 672 -36.75 -3.61 33.35
N VAL A 673 -35.78 -3.81 32.46
CA VAL A 673 -35.13 -2.74 31.70
C VAL A 673 -35.61 -2.83 30.26
N ARG A 674 -36.50 -1.90 29.90
CA ARG A 674 -36.99 -1.82 28.52
C ARG A 674 -35.83 -1.47 27.57
N PRO A 675 -35.82 -2.01 26.33
CA PRO A 675 -34.88 -1.57 25.31
C PRO A 675 -34.96 -0.05 25.08
N MET A 676 -33.82 0.59 24.94
CA MET A 676 -33.66 2.03 24.75
C MET A 676 -32.69 2.32 23.62
N GLY A 677 -32.87 3.47 22.96
CA GLY A 677 -31.95 3.91 21.91
C GLY A 677 -30.52 4.17 22.43
N ARG A 678 -29.59 4.19 21.54
CA ARG A 678 -28.14 4.26 21.82
C ARG A 678 -27.73 5.43 22.71
N THR A 679 -28.32 6.63 22.54
CA THR A 679 -27.96 7.84 23.27
C THR A 679 -28.71 8.02 24.60
N ALA A 680 -29.54 7.09 25.02
CA ALA A 680 -30.20 7.15 26.31
C ALA A 680 -29.22 7.02 27.47
N SER A 681 -29.48 7.73 28.60
CA SER A 681 -28.66 7.63 29.81
C SER A 681 -28.98 6.42 30.70
N GLY A 682 -30.04 5.66 30.38
CA GLY A 682 -30.47 4.53 31.18
C GLY A 682 -31.46 4.92 32.31
N VAL A 683 -31.75 3.93 33.14
CA VAL A 683 -32.65 4.00 34.29
C VAL A 683 -31.93 3.52 35.55
N LYS A 684 -32.47 3.86 36.72
CA LYS A 684 -31.90 3.48 38.00
C LYS A 684 -31.89 1.95 38.14
N GLY A 685 -30.70 1.35 38.23
CA GLY A 685 -30.47 -0.10 38.38
C GLY A 685 -30.41 -0.46 39.87
N ILE A 686 -29.57 0.25 40.62
CA ILE A 686 -29.36 0.09 42.06
C ILE A 686 -29.47 1.45 42.76
N ASN A 687 -29.98 1.46 43.97
CA ASN A 687 -30.01 2.68 44.82
C ASN A 687 -28.77 2.73 45.69
N LEU A 688 -27.93 3.69 45.40
CA LEU A 688 -26.62 3.93 46.07
C LEU A 688 -26.79 5.12 47.08
N ASP A 689 -27.24 4.84 48.26
CA ASP A 689 -27.33 5.85 49.36
C ASP A 689 -25.95 6.05 50.02
N GLY A 690 -25.66 7.23 50.52
CA GLY A 690 -24.47 7.48 51.36
C GLY A 690 -23.14 7.57 50.65
N GLY A 691 -23.14 7.90 49.32
CA GLY A 691 -21.90 8.08 48.55
C GLY A 691 -21.23 6.77 48.06
N TYR A 692 -21.89 5.63 48.23
CA TYR A 692 -21.43 4.36 47.69
C TYR A 692 -21.48 4.34 46.17
N LYS A 693 -20.68 3.50 45.55
CA LYS A 693 -20.57 3.37 44.07
C LYS A 693 -20.93 1.94 43.62
N CYS A 694 -21.35 1.82 42.36
CA CYS A 694 -21.52 0.53 41.73
C CYS A 694 -20.15 -0.08 41.41
N THR A 695 -19.98 -1.38 41.74
CA THR A 695 -18.70 -2.10 41.61
C THR A 695 -18.57 -2.88 40.28
N GLY A 696 -19.66 -3.06 39.57
CA GLY A 696 -19.71 -3.81 38.30
C GLY A 696 -21.10 -4.38 38.04
N MET A 697 -21.23 -5.05 36.96
CA MET A 697 -22.44 -5.75 36.51
C MET A 697 -22.10 -7.15 36.03
N GLU A 698 -22.92 -8.12 36.40
CA GLU A 698 -22.88 -9.45 35.78
C GLU A 698 -24.28 -9.83 35.25
N VAL A 699 -24.27 -10.71 34.24
CA VAL A 699 -25.47 -11.25 33.60
C VAL A 699 -25.36 -12.77 33.69
N GLY A 700 -26.29 -13.43 34.34
CA GLY A 700 -26.14 -14.86 34.59
C GLY A 700 -27.44 -15.56 35.00
N LYS A 701 -27.32 -16.85 35.35
CA LYS A 701 -28.40 -17.79 35.72
C LYS A 701 -28.26 -18.21 37.18
N ASP A 702 -29.31 -18.89 37.72
CA ASP A 702 -29.36 -19.32 39.13
C ASP A 702 -28.23 -20.25 39.54
N ASP A 703 -27.75 -21.10 38.65
CA ASP A 703 -26.71 -22.10 38.90
C ASP A 703 -25.27 -21.56 38.86
N ASP A 704 -25.12 -20.30 38.46
CA ASP A 704 -23.81 -19.69 38.36
C ASP A 704 -23.26 -19.30 39.75
N ASN A 705 -21.93 -19.44 39.93
CA ASN A 705 -21.24 -18.98 41.13
C ASN A 705 -20.80 -17.51 40.97
N LEU A 706 -21.16 -16.69 41.93
CA LEU A 706 -20.73 -15.32 42.04
C LEU A 706 -19.58 -15.18 43.03
N LEU A 707 -18.39 -14.81 42.55
CA LEU A 707 -17.25 -14.43 43.34
C LEU A 707 -17.37 -12.97 43.74
N ILE A 708 -17.14 -12.70 45.02
CA ILE A 708 -17.05 -11.36 45.60
C ILE A 708 -15.66 -11.18 46.19
N VAL A 709 -15.01 -10.02 45.93
CA VAL A 709 -13.71 -9.65 46.48
C VAL A 709 -13.78 -8.26 47.11
N THR A 710 -13.08 -8.09 48.24
CA THR A 710 -13.05 -6.86 49.02
C THR A 710 -11.70 -6.15 48.95
N LYS A 711 -11.68 -4.90 49.34
CA LYS A 711 -10.52 -3.99 49.36
C LYS A 711 -9.33 -4.61 50.11
N TYR A 712 -9.54 -5.28 51.22
CA TYR A 712 -8.45 -5.87 52.00
C TYR A 712 -8.23 -7.36 51.74
N GLY A 713 -8.62 -7.82 50.52
CA GLY A 713 -8.27 -9.13 49.98
C GLY A 713 -9.04 -10.32 50.61
N TYR A 714 -10.23 -10.07 51.09
CA TYR A 714 -11.17 -11.15 51.47
C TYR A 714 -12.08 -11.45 50.29
N GLY A 715 -12.52 -12.69 50.16
CA GLY A 715 -13.45 -13.08 49.13
C GLY A 715 -14.19 -14.39 49.40
N LYS A 716 -15.20 -14.65 48.60
CA LYS A 716 -16.00 -15.89 48.68
C LYS A 716 -16.73 -16.13 47.37
N LYS A 717 -17.17 -17.38 47.16
CA LYS A 717 -18.16 -17.72 46.13
C LYS A 717 -19.52 -17.94 46.78
N THR A 718 -20.59 -17.55 46.09
CA THR A 718 -21.98 -17.78 46.47
C THR A 718 -22.83 -18.05 45.24
N LEU A 719 -23.74 -19.04 45.26
CA LEU A 719 -24.66 -19.28 44.15
C LEU A 719 -25.60 -18.08 43.92
N ILE A 720 -25.88 -17.76 42.68
CA ILE A 720 -26.79 -16.64 42.37
C ILE A 720 -28.20 -16.91 42.91
N SER A 721 -28.62 -18.16 42.97
CA SER A 721 -29.89 -18.57 43.56
C SER A 721 -30.09 -18.19 45.01
N GLU A 722 -28.99 -18.00 45.80
CA GLU A 722 -29.07 -17.51 47.18
C GLU A 722 -29.46 -16.02 47.29
N TYR A 723 -29.37 -15.25 46.19
CA TYR A 723 -29.75 -13.84 46.17
C TYR A 723 -31.23 -13.71 45.77
N ARG A 724 -32.08 -13.30 46.73
CA ARG A 724 -33.47 -13.04 46.46
C ARG A 724 -33.63 -12.03 45.32
N MET A 725 -34.47 -12.34 44.35
CA MET A 725 -34.88 -11.37 43.33
C MET A 725 -35.42 -10.09 43.99
N THR A 726 -34.96 -8.94 43.50
CA THR A 726 -35.37 -7.61 43.97
C THR A 726 -35.85 -6.82 42.75
N LYS A 727 -36.61 -5.76 42.99
CA LYS A 727 -36.95 -4.83 41.91
C LYS A 727 -35.79 -3.95 41.56
N ARG A 728 -35.65 -3.63 40.28
CA ARG A 728 -34.69 -2.65 39.77
C ARG A 728 -34.79 -1.33 40.56
N GLY A 729 -33.69 -0.65 40.84
CA GLY A 729 -33.63 0.61 41.57
C GLY A 729 -33.85 0.48 43.10
N SER A 730 -33.88 -0.75 43.64
CA SER A 730 -33.93 -0.97 45.09
C SER A 730 -32.53 -0.83 45.72
N LYS A 731 -32.45 -0.82 47.07
CA LYS A 731 -31.20 -0.86 47.84
C LYS A 731 -30.51 -2.23 47.80
N GLY A 732 -31.19 -3.24 47.26
CA GLY A 732 -30.69 -4.61 47.16
C GLY A 732 -30.60 -5.34 48.53
N VAL A 733 -30.12 -6.57 48.45
CA VAL A 733 -29.91 -7.46 49.60
C VAL A 733 -28.45 -7.42 50.01
N LYS A 734 -28.18 -7.74 51.27
CA LYS A 734 -26.82 -7.85 51.80
C LYS A 734 -26.13 -9.04 51.13
N ALA A 735 -25.06 -8.84 50.42
CA ALA A 735 -24.29 -9.84 49.73
C ALA A 735 -23.00 -10.19 50.44
N LEU A 736 -22.49 -9.27 51.23
CA LEU A 736 -21.28 -9.39 52.01
C LEU A 736 -21.45 -8.65 53.33
N ASN A 737 -20.93 -9.17 54.41
CA ASN A 737 -20.83 -8.44 55.66
C ASN A 737 -19.55 -7.60 55.65
N VAL A 738 -19.67 -6.34 55.26
CA VAL A 738 -18.54 -5.37 55.24
C VAL A 738 -18.21 -4.95 56.66
N THR A 739 -16.93 -5.04 57.03
CA THR A 739 -16.37 -4.67 58.33
C THR A 739 -15.06 -3.93 58.11
N GLU A 740 -14.53 -3.30 59.14
CA GLU A 740 -13.21 -2.65 59.08
C GLU A 740 -12.09 -3.65 58.70
N LYS A 741 -12.28 -4.95 59.03
CA LYS A 741 -11.30 -6.00 58.73
C LYS A 741 -11.21 -6.40 57.28
N ASN A 742 -12.34 -6.46 56.55
CA ASN A 742 -12.36 -6.90 55.14
C ASN A 742 -12.47 -5.72 54.14
N GLY A 743 -12.91 -4.56 54.63
CA GLY A 743 -13.07 -3.39 53.74
C GLY A 743 -14.26 -3.48 52.81
N GLU A 744 -14.44 -2.46 52.01
CA GLU A 744 -15.51 -2.35 51.02
C GLU A 744 -15.40 -3.44 49.94
N MET A 745 -16.55 -3.79 49.35
CA MET A 745 -16.60 -4.65 48.14
C MET A 745 -16.07 -3.86 46.94
N ILE A 746 -15.07 -4.42 46.26
CA ILE A 746 -14.43 -3.78 45.10
C ILE A 746 -14.89 -4.38 43.76
N ALA A 747 -15.15 -5.69 43.76
CA ALA A 747 -15.56 -6.39 42.54
C ALA A 747 -16.42 -7.62 42.84
N HIS A 748 -17.20 -8.01 41.84
CA HIS A 748 -17.88 -9.29 41.76
C HIS A 748 -17.85 -9.80 40.34
N LYS A 749 -17.69 -11.13 40.19
CA LYS A 749 -17.59 -11.79 38.87
C LYS A 749 -18.25 -13.16 38.90
N ILE A 750 -18.96 -13.52 37.81
CA ILE A 750 -19.38 -14.91 37.63
C ILE A 750 -18.16 -15.77 37.33
N VAL A 751 -18.03 -16.88 38.01
CA VAL A 751 -16.84 -17.74 37.93
C VAL A 751 -17.20 -19.21 37.90
N ASN A 752 -16.34 -20.00 37.22
CA ASN A 752 -16.35 -21.47 37.27
C ASN A 752 -15.07 -21.96 37.96
N ASN A 753 -15.10 -23.19 38.48
CA ASN A 753 -13.97 -23.77 39.22
C ASN A 753 -12.74 -24.10 38.33
N ASP A 754 -12.91 -24.08 37.02
CA ASP A 754 -11.87 -24.27 36.00
C ASP A 754 -11.08 -23.00 35.67
N LYS A 755 -11.36 -21.92 36.36
CA LYS A 755 -10.74 -20.61 36.15
C LYS A 755 -9.78 -20.25 37.30
N ASP A 756 -8.90 -19.27 37.02
CA ASP A 756 -8.04 -18.66 38.01
C ASP A 756 -8.48 -17.20 38.25
N LEU A 757 -8.33 -16.78 39.52
CA LEU A 757 -8.51 -15.41 39.93
C LEU A 757 -7.12 -14.72 39.99
N LEU A 758 -6.97 -13.62 39.26
CA LEU A 758 -5.86 -12.69 39.37
C LEU A 758 -6.32 -11.48 40.18
N MET A 759 -5.64 -11.20 41.29
CA MET A 759 -5.86 -10.00 42.10
C MET A 759 -4.65 -9.08 41.98
N ILE A 760 -4.89 -7.80 41.76
CA ILE A 760 -3.82 -6.80 41.59
C ILE A 760 -3.98 -5.73 42.66
N THR A 761 -2.87 -5.44 43.37
CA THR A 761 -2.82 -4.39 44.36
C THR A 761 -2.56 -3.03 43.73
N GLU A 762 -2.81 -1.94 44.48
CA GLU A 762 -2.48 -0.58 44.07
C GLU A 762 -0.98 -0.38 43.78
N SER A 763 -0.12 -1.12 44.44
CA SER A 763 1.33 -1.11 44.21
C SER A 763 1.77 -1.92 42.96
N GLY A 764 0.84 -2.50 42.21
CA GLY A 764 1.13 -3.32 41.02
C GLY A 764 1.48 -4.78 41.31
N MET A 765 1.43 -5.22 42.57
CA MET A 765 1.66 -6.62 42.92
C MET A 765 0.48 -7.47 42.45
N ALA A 766 0.73 -8.49 41.65
CA ALA A 766 -0.26 -9.43 41.14
C ALA A 766 -0.15 -10.78 41.87
N ILE A 767 -1.29 -11.33 42.27
CA ILE A 767 -1.39 -12.67 42.87
C ILE A 767 -2.44 -13.46 42.14
N ARG A 768 -2.08 -14.67 41.73
CA ARG A 768 -2.92 -15.63 41.02
C ARG A 768 -3.25 -16.82 41.90
N MET A 769 -4.50 -17.24 41.91
CA MET A 769 -4.96 -18.44 42.62
C MET A 769 -6.12 -19.13 41.89
N GLY A 770 -6.27 -20.43 42.03
CA GLY A 770 -7.38 -21.18 41.47
C GLY A 770 -8.71 -20.78 42.13
N VAL A 771 -9.74 -20.58 41.31
CA VAL A 771 -11.11 -20.30 41.79
C VAL A 771 -11.65 -21.48 42.60
N ASP A 772 -11.27 -22.72 42.31
CA ASP A 772 -11.57 -23.93 43.08
C ASP A 772 -11.12 -23.86 44.55
N GLN A 773 -10.06 -23.13 44.84
CA GLN A 773 -9.55 -22.94 46.19
C GLN A 773 -10.36 -21.94 47.04
N ILE A 774 -11.27 -21.20 46.42
CA ILE A 774 -12.08 -20.19 47.10
C ILE A 774 -13.30 -20.85 47.69
N SER A 775 -13.52 -20.66 48.99
CA SER A 775 -14.65 -21.23 49.72
C SER A 775 -16.01 -20.74 49.18
N GLN A 776 -16.92 -21.68 48.97
CA GLN A 776 -18.32 -21.38 48.72
C GLN A 776 -19.02 -21.15 50.09
N LEU A 777 -19.54 -19.95 50.27
CA LEU A 777 -20.10 -19.49 51.54
C LEU A 777 -21.44 -18.80 51.33
N GLY A 778 -22.28 -18.84 52.31
CA GLY A 778 -23.58 -18.16 52.32
C GLY A 778 -23.46 -16.65 52.16
N ARG A 779 -24.57 -16.07 51.71
CA ARG A 779 -24.69 -14.67 51.27
C ARG A 779 -24.20 -13.62 52.27
N VAL A 780 -24.44 -13.79 53.62
CA VAL A 780 -24.17 -12.73 54.61
C VAL A 780 -22.83 -12.89 55.31
N THR A 781 -21.96 -13.78 54.90
CA THR A 781 -20.65 -14.01 55.48
C THR A 781 -19.64 -12.90 55.16
N GLN A 782 -18.54 -12.83 55.91
CA GLN A 782 -17.45 -11.86 55.69
C GLN A 782 -16.49 -12.29 54.56
N GLY A 783 -16.59 -13.53 54.09
CA GLY A 783 -15.59 -14.15 53.23
C GLY A 783 -14.38 -14.66 53.97
N VAL A 784 -13.48 -15.33 53.22
CA VAL A 784 -12.17 -15.81 53.68
C VAL A 784 -11.07 -14.91 53.16
N LYS A 785 -9.92 -14.90 53.80
CA LYS A 785 -8.76 -14.14 53.35
C LYS A 785 -8.13 -14.86 52.15
N LEU A 786 -8.10 -14.20 51.01
CA LEU A 786 -7.54 -14.72 49.77
C LEU A 786 -6.07 -14.32 49.56
N ILE A 787 -5.68 -13.16 50.09
CA ILE A 787 -4.33 -12.59 49.98
C ILE A 787 -3.86 -11.97 51.29
N ASN A 788 -2.59 -12.11 51.60
CA ASN A 788 -1.94 -11.40 52.68
C ASN A 788 -1.31 -10.12 52.17
N LEU A 789 -2.03 -8.99 52.40
CA LEU A 789 -1.53 -7.67 52.07
C LEU A 789 -0.57 -7.15 53.14
N LYS A 790 0.52 -6.47 52.73
CA LYS A 790 1.36 -5.69 53.64
C LYS A 790 0.61 -4.44 54.12
N ASP A 791 1.08 -3.82 55.21
CA ASP A 791 0.45 -2.64 55.80
C ASP A 791 0.23 -1.53 54.77
N ASN A 792 -0.99 -0.96 54.76
CA ASN A 792 -1.46 0.08 53.88
C ASN A 792 -1.64 -0.29 52.37
N GLN A 793 -1.58 -1.57 52.02
CA GLN A 793 -1.92 -2.01 50.66
C GLN A 793 -3.37 -2.49 50.56
N TYR A 794 -3.96 -2.32 49.39
CA TYR A 794 -5.28 -2.85 49.06
C TYR A 794 -5.37 -3.40 47.63
N VAL A 795 -6.35 -4.27 47.44
CA VAL A 795 -6.65 -4.82 46.11
C VAL A 795 -7.32 -3.74 45.27
N SER A 796 -6.75 -3.44 44.08
CA SER A 796 -7.23 -2.41 43.17
C SER A 796 -8.22 -2.98 42.16
N THR A 797 -7.92 -4.16 41.60
CA THR A 797 -8.74 -4.80 40.56
C THR A 797 -8.58 -6.33 40.57
N ILE A 798 -9.52 -6.99 39.91
CA ILE A 798 -9.47 -8.45 39.72
C ILE A 798 -9.72 -8.79 38.23
N SER A 799 -9.14 -9.91 37.79
CA SER A 799 -9.41 -10.52 36.49
C SER A 799 -9.61 -12.03 36.66
N ILE A 800 -10.47 -12.60 35.82
CA ILE A 800 -10.68 -14.03 35.72
C ILE A 800 -9.92 -14.54 34.48
N LEU A 801 -9.06 -15.53 34.72
CA LEU A 801 -8.18 -16.10 33.69
C LEU A 801 -8.48 -17.58 33.51
N ASP A 802 -8.10 -18.13 32.39
CA ASP A 802 -8.07 -19.58 32.21
C ASP A 802 -7.00 -20.20 33.09
N LYS A 803 -7.30 -21.37 33.63
CA LYS A 803 -6.39 -22.08 34.53
C LYS A 803 -5.15 -22.52 33.76
N GLU A 804 -3.95 -22.12 34.21
CA GLU A 804 -2.68 -22.63 33.70
C GLU A 804 -2.49 -24.07 34.22
N THR A 805 -2.32 -25.00 33.27
CA THR A 805 -1.97 -26.38 33.59
C THR A 805 -0.44 -26.53 33.62
N GLU A 806 0.15 -27.01 34.72
CA GLU A 806 1.59 -27.22 34.87
C GLU A 806 2.09 -28.46 34.07
N GLU A 807 3.08 -28.29 33.20
CA GLU A 807 3.85 -29.40 32.61
C GLU A 807 4.97 -29.83 33.58
N ILE A 808 4.98 -31.07 33.90
CA ILE A 808 6.12 -31.69 34.56
C ILE A 808 7.18 -31.92 33.47
N ILE A 809 8.27 -31.20 33.55
CA ILE A 809 9.47 -31.47 32.74
C ILE A 809 10.09 -32.76 33.35
N GLU A 810 9.87 -33.92 32.71
CA GLU A 810 10.80 -35.03 32.89
C GLU A 810 12.07 -34.68 32.14
N GLU A 811 13.12 -34.34 32.88
CA GLU A 811 14.48 -34.32 32.41
C GLU A 811 14.84 -35.73 31.96
N GLU A 812 14.84 -36.00 30.67
CA GLU A 812 15.60 -37.12 30.11
C GLU A 812 17.10 -36.82 30.24
N THR A 813 17.68 -37.26 31.32
CA THR A 813 19.11 -37.51 31.42
C THR A 813 19.45 -38.67 30.47
N LYS A 814 20.11 -38.37 29.37
CA LYS A 814 21.11 -39.22 28.73
C LYS A 814 22.03 -38.40 27.83
#